data_4eb1b204e2f356ce11db2533b867b7fe
#
_entry.id   4eb1b204e2f356ce11db2533b867b7fe
#
_cell.length_a   1.000
_cell.length_b   1.000
_cell.length_c   1.000
_cell.angle_alpha   90.00
_cell.angle_beta   90.00
_cell.angle_gamma   90.00
#
_symmetry.space_group_name_H-M   'P 1'
#
loop_
_entity.id
_entity.type
_entity.pdbx_description
1 polymer ?
#
loop_
_entity_poly.entity_id
_entity_poly.type
_entity_poly.pdbx_seq_one_letter_code
_entity_poly.pdbx_strand_id
1 'polypeptide(L)'
;MTQETEDQVFWSITLDCQPEFLLAVDGLLIVSPAVPPPNSPEYAPTVYALRLSDGVVAWQQAFPYVMVSGMNAQTRGDTPGQADADRFYLAATSTDLLRGEAFLTALDMEGQGQWRWANSGQSVSMPALGDGTVVFVADSQRLFMLAADDGRQLRDIPLPVAAPLSAPLLCQDGIYLPARGPELLALDPDGRVRWHFKTGQETWLDHTPLLLDSLVITTGSDGSVYALRREDGALQWRRSVGPAHKRLSAPISDGRRLYVGAVDGLYALAVADGRIEWYFATERTMEAAPVLVGDTIYATCHDHHLYAIYTGDGTERWRFWTTRRIEVGPVLAMEPQTQQSLVIVADRGGTITAVKRLPAAVELEITGRWQAAATAFTTEGHLERAAELLAANGEPQQAAQLWQKAGRPEQAAEQYAAAGNWLQAAESWAALNRPHKQAEALEQFALSLAENPAYSDAQRAEVWQQVAQLYEGEGENLKASECWLEVTQYRHLPVITVDVDEHEGLVLDSWMRLQFIVRNDGYGIARYMVIRASGAQFKLEEGSTRQFAALRPEQEQKMWLAVQPCAYGEDVPLRVTIHYQDKSGAPHDQAQTVYLRVAQTEAGRYAQERLPLFTGSTIPAEIDPTRLRQLFNENFDVADLQALCFDLNVDFEGLRGASKPEKIISLLIYMARNHRLEELLVRCREIRPSVPWLLSER
;
A
#
# COMPACT_ATOMS: atom_id res chain seq x y z
N MET A 1 -3.66 -12.39 27.49
CA MET A 1 -4.01 -12.43 26.05
C MET A 1 -4.72 -11.13 25.73
N THR A 2 -4.26 -10.39 24.72
CA THR A 2 -4.96 -9.23 24.20
C THR A 2 -6.16 -9.71 23.37
N GLN A 3 -7.21 -8.93 23.25
CA GLN A 3 -8.42 -9.28 22.52
C GLN A 3 -8.15 -9.72 21.06
N GLU A 4 -7.07 -9.19 20.45
CA GLU A 4 -6.60 -9.58 19.11
C GLU A 4 -6.09 -11.02 19.00
N THR A 5 -5.57 -11.61 20.08
CA THR A 5 -5.09 -13.01 20.09
C THR A 5 -6.23 -14.02 20.26
N GLU A 6 -7.35 -13.66 20.86
CA GLU A 6 -8.50 -14.55 21.00
C GLU A 6 -9.23 -14.76 19.67
N ASP A 7 -9.28 -13.76 18.81
CA ASP A 7 -9.90 -13.86 17.47
C ASP A 7 -9.10 -14.72 16.48
N GLN A 8 -7.82 -14.94 16.73
CA GLN A 8 -6.96 -15.81 15.92
C GLN A 8 -7.09 -17.29 16.26
N VAL A 9 -7.53 -17.65 17.47
CA VAL A 9 -7.67 -19.04 17.88
C VAL A 9 -8.90 -19.65 17.21
N PHE A 10 -8.68 -20.75 16.48
CA PHE A 10 -9.79 -21.53 15.92
C PHE A 10 -10.36 -22.49 16.97
N TRP A 11 -9.48 -23.25 17.62
CA TRP A 11 -9.76 -24.03 18.81
C TRP A 11 -8.49 -24.27 19.64
N SER A 12 -8.65 -24.61 20.91
CA SER A 12 -7.55 -24.98 21.80
C SER A 12 -8.02 -26.07 22.78
N ILE A 13 -7.17 -27.08 22.99
CA ILE A 13 -7.42 -28.17 23.90
C ILE A 13 -6.14 -28.49 24.68
N THR A 14 -6.27 -28.95 25.92
CA THR A 14 -5.12 -29.43 26.71
C THR A 14 -5.26 -30.93 26.91
N LEU A 15 -4.25 -31.68 26.46
CA LEU A 15 -4.10 -33.11 26.66
C LEU A 15 -3.23 -33.39 27.87
N ASP A 16 -3.43 -34.57 28.51
CA ASP A 16 -2.61 -35.03 29.62
C ASP A 16 -1.31 -35.70 29.12
N CYS A 17 -0.59 -34.98 28.25
CA CYS A 17 0.69 -35.42 27.71
C CYS A 17 1.53 -34.23 27.26
N GLN A 18 2.85 -34.43 27.21
CA GLN A 18 3.74 -33.49 26.51
C GLN A 18 3.83 -33.93 25.03
N PRO A 19 3.38 -33.14 24.07
CA PRO A 19 3.45 -33.49 22.64
C PRO A 19 4.90 -33.52 22.14
N GLU A 20 5.23 -34.47 21.25
CA GLU A 20 6.51 -34.60 20.55
C GLU A 20 6.34 -34.56 19.04
N PHE A 21 5.33 -35.26 18.53
CA PHE A 21 5.02 -35.28 17.08
C PHE A 21 3.59 -34.87 16.85
N LEU A 22 3.42 -34.05 15.84
CA LEU A 22 2.13 -33.63 15.29
C LEU A 22 2.06 -34.04 13.82
N LEU A 23 0.94 -34.61 13.39
CA LEU A 23 0.70 -34.99 12.00
C LEU A 23 -0.75 -34.61 11.62
N ALA A 24 -0.93 -33.68 10.73
CA ALA A 24 -2.26 -33.37 10.18
C ALA A 24 -2.54 -34.25 8.95
N VAL A 25 -3.64 -34.99 8.98
CA VAL A 25 -4.03 -35.91 7.92
C VAL A 25 -5.54 -36.11 7.91
N ASP A 26 -6.17 -36.03 6.74
CA ASP A 26 -7.61 -36.33 6.50
C ASP A 26 -8.59 -35.80 7.56
N GLY A 27 -8.50 -34.50 7.85
CA GLY A 27 -9.39 -33.86 8.82
C GLY A 27 -9.07 -34.15 10.30
N LEU A 28 -7.99 -34.91 10.57
CA LEU A 28 -7.50 -35.24 11.89
C LEU A 28 -6.12 -34.61 12.14
N LEU A 29 -5.85 -34.33 13.42
CA LEU A 29 -4.52 -34.07 13.96
C LEU A 29 -4.12 -35.25 14.84
N ILE A 30 -3.13 -35.98 14.41
CA ILE A 30 -2.55 -37.07 15.21
C ILE A 30 -1.47 -36.48 16.12
N VAL A 31 -1.55 -36.73 17.41
CA VAL A 31 -0.65 -36.23 18.45
C VAL A 31 0.01 -37.36 19.16
N SER A 32 1.32 -37.40 19.16
CA SER A 32 2.09 -38.38 19.91
C SER A 32 2.80 -37.71 21.08
N PRO A 33 2.85 -38.35 22.26
CA PRO A 33 3.54 -37.81 23.42
C PRO A 33 5.05 -37.96 23.32
N ALA A 34 5.77 -37.07 24.05
CA ALA A 34 7.20 -37.14 24.29
C ALA A 34 7.58 -38.34 25.14
N VAL A 35 8.88 -38.61 25.17
CA VAL A 35 9.50 -39.65 26.03
C VAL A 35 9.16 -39.43 27.51
N PRO A 36 8.75 -40.45 28.24
CA PRO A 36 8.56 -40.32 29.69
C PRO A 36 9.88 -40.05 30.43
N PRO A 37 9.80 -39.49 31.63
CA PRO A 37 10.96 -39.43 32.51
C PRO A 37 11.52 -40.84 32.75
N PRO A 38 12.84 -41.03 32.82
CA PRO A 38 13.52 -42.32 32.80
C PRO A 38 13.25 -43.26 33.99
N ASN A 39 12.24 -43.08 34.80
CA ASN A 39 11.90 -43.89 35.94
C ASN A 39 10.41 -44.22 36.11
N SER A 40 9.62 -44.18 35.00
CA SER A 40 8.19 -44.50 35.02
C SER A 40 7.98 -45.95 34.50
N PRO A 41 7.91 -47.00 35.37
CA PRO A 41 7.86 -48.40 34.93
C PRO A 41 6.55 -48.83 34.26
N GLU A 42 5.52 -48.00 34.27
CA GLU A 42 4.19 -48.31 33.70
C GLU A 42 3.79 -47.31 32.61
N TYR A 43 4.74 -46.64 32.00
CA TYR A 43 4.41 -45.64 30.97
C TYR A 43 3.89 -46.29 29.69
N ALA A 44 2.69 -45.94 29.34
CA ALA A 44 2.06 -46.28 28.07
C ALA A 44 1.72 -44.98 27.32
N PRO A 45 2.57 -44.53 26.37
CA PRO A 45 2.28 -43.33 25.61
C PRO A 45 0.93 -43.49 24.90
N THR A 46 0.06 -42.51 25.09
CA THR A 46 -1.22 -42.44 24.44
C THR A 46 -1.13 -41.54 23.23
N VAL A 47 -1.40 -42.08 22.06
CA VAL A 47 -1.56 -41.33 20.83
C VAL A 47 -3.01 -40.86 20.74
N TYR A 48 -3.19 -39.58 20.41
CA TYR A 48 -4.51 -38.96 20.28
C TYR A 48 -4.74 -38.58 18.82
N ALA A 49 -5.99 -38.73 18.38
CA ALA A 49 -6.46 -38.10 17.15
C ALA A 49 -7.52 -37.08 17.48
N LEU A 50 -7.29 -35.83 17.08
CA LEU A 50 -8.18 -34.70 17.27
C LEU A 50 -8.83 -34.29 15.94
N ARG A 51 -10.11 -33.99 15.95
CA ARG A 51 -10.76 -33.44 14.76
C ARG A 51 -10.24 -32.03 14.50
N LEU A 52 -9.91 -31.71 13.26
CA LEU A 52 -9.46 -30.37 12.86
C LEU A 52 -10.57 -29.31 12.97
N SER A 53 -11.84 -29.73 12.92
CA SER A 53 -13.00 -28.83 13.00
C SER A 53 -13.22 -28.18 14.37
N ASP A 54 -12.89 -28.87 15.47
CA ASP A 54 -13.25 -28.44 16.82
C ASP A 54 -12.22 -28.82 17.91
N GLY A 55 -11.17 -29.53 17.53
CA GLY A 55 -10.14 -30.00 18.45
C GLY A 55 -10.57 -31.16 19.38
N VAL A 56 -11.78 -31.70 19.20
CA VAL A 56 -12.29 -32.79 20.05
C VAL A 56 -11.56 -34.09 19.72
N VAL A 57 -11.25 -34.85 20.76
CA VAL A 57 -10.62 -36.19 20.62
C VAL A 57 -11.57 -37.14 19.90
N ALA A 58 -11.20 -37.57 18.69
CA ALA A 58 -11.92 -38.54 17.88
C ALA A 58 -11.67 -39.95 18.42
N TRP A 59 -10.42 -40.27 18.69
CA TRP A 59 -10.00 -41.50 19.32
C TRP A 59 -8.65 -41.33 20.04
N GLN A 60 -8.31 -42.32 20.90
CA GLN A 60 -7.02 -42.37 21.57
C GLN A 60 -6.58 -43.86 21.74
N GLN A 61 -5.29 -44.10 21.65
CA GLN A 61 -4.71 -45.46 21.80
C GLN A 61 -3.40 -45.43 22.57
N ALA A 62 -3.31 -46.29 23.56
CA ALA A 62 -2.10 -46.45 24.38
C ALA A 62 -1.18 -47.54 23.79
N PHE A 63 0.14 -47.27 23.82
CA PHE A 63 1.19 -48.18 23.37
C PHE A 63 2.14 -48.44 24.53
N PRO A 64 1.99 -49.53 25.26
CA PRO A 64 2.82 -49.81 26.46
C PRO A 64 4.27 -50.18 26.08
N TYR A 65 5.21 -49.79 26.92
CA TYR A 65 6.64 -50.12 26.86
C TYR A 65 7.39 -49.64 25.61
N VAL A 66 6.83 -48.67 24.92
CA VAL A 66 7.47 -48.07 23.74
C VAL A 66 7.47 -46.56 23.82
N MET A 67 8.32 -45.96 23.04
CA MET A 67 8.36 -44.54 22.72
C MET A 67 8.05 -44.38 21.24
N VAL A 68 7.13 -43.50 20.89
CA VAL A 68 6.90 -43.16 19.49
C VAL A 68 8.16 -42.46 18.98
N SER A 69 8.76 -43.01 17.93
CA SER A 69 9.97 -42.46 17.32
C SER A 69 9.65 -41.62 16.05
N GLY A 70 8.43 -41.62 15.61
CA GLY A 70 7.98 -40.79 14.53
C GLY A 70 6.67 -41.25 13.92
N MET A 71 6.02 -40.33 13.20
CA MET A 71 4.78 -40.59 12.45
C MET A 71 4.89 -39.97 11.05
N ASN A 72 4.25 -40.58 10.06
CA ASN A 72 4.17 -40.05 8.71
C ASN A 72 2.88 -40.52 8.01
N ALA A 73 2.40 -39.77 7.03
CA ALA A 73 1.29 -40.15 6.19
C ALA A 73 1.61 -39.82 4.74
N GLN A 74 1.10 -40.65 3.82
CA GLN A 74 1.26 -40.38 2.39
C GLN A 74 0.36 -39.23 1.99
N THR A 75 0.95 -38.14 1.48
CA THR A 75 0.19 -37.00 0.95
C THR A 75 -0.13 -37.23 -0.52
N ARG A 76 -1.39 -37.05 -0.91
CA ARG A 76 -1.83 -36.98 -2.29
C ARG A 76 -1.98 -35.51 -2.67
N GLY A 77 -0.99 -34.94 -3.36
CA GLY A 77 -1.06 -33.58 -3.90
C GLY A 77 0.02 -32.64 -3.40
N ASP A 78 0.23 -31.55 -4.16
CA ASP A 78 1.30 -30.58 -3.95
C ASP A 78 0.97 -29.51 -2.87
N THR A 79 -0.17 -29.63 -2.18
CA THR A 79 -0.62 -28.62 -1.20
C THR A 79 -0.27 -29.10 0.21
N PRO A 80 0.57 -28.37 0.95
CA PRO A 80 0.84 -28.66 2.36
C PRO A 80 -0.46 -28.64 3.18
N GLY A 81 -0.70 -29.70 3.97
CA GLY A 81 -1.89 -29.82 4.84
C GLY A 81 -3.13 -30.46 4.20
N GLN A 82 -3.10 -30.83 2.92
CA GLN A 82 -4.08 -31.72 2.29
C GLN A 82 -3.49 -33.11 2.11
N ALA A 83 -3.50 -33.91 3.16
CA ALA A 83 -3.18 -35.32 3.07
C ALA A 83 -4.49 -36.13 3.00
N ASP A 84 -4.87 -36.54 1.82
CA ASP A 84 -5.91 -37.54 1.55
C ASP A 84 -5.24 -38.91 1.69
N ALA A 85 -5.04 -39.35 2.92
CA ALA A 85 -4.39 -40.61 3.21
C ALA A 85 -5.38 -41.54 3.89
N ASP A 86 -5.57 -42.73 3.34
CA ASP A 86 -6.38 -43.80 3.96
C ASP A 86 -5.77 -44.30 5.24
N ARG A 87 -4.51 -43.98 5.50
CA ARG A 87 -3.72 -44.49 6.64
C ARG A 87 -2.54 -43.60 6.99
N PHE A 88 -2.05 -43.70 8.21
CA PHE A 88 -0.78 -43.19 8.67
C PHE A 88 0.12 -44.25 9.27
N TYR A 89 1.41 -43.96 9.36
CA TYR A 89 2.40 -44.88 9.83
C TYR A 89 3.01 -44.38 11.13
N LEU A 90 3.07 -45.25 12.16
CA LEU A 90 3.61 -44.93 13.44
C LEU A 90 4.79 -45.89 13.72
N ALA A 91 5.96 -45.32 13.96
CA ALA A 91 7.17 -46.01 14.37
C ALA A 91 7.32 -45.92 15.87
N ALA A 92 7.67 -47.03 16.52
CA ALA A 92 7.86 -47.11 17.95
C ALA A 92 9.16 -47.86 18.31
N THR A 93 9.92 -47.22 19.18
CA THR A 93 11.17 -47.75 19.73
C THR A 93 10.92 -48.36 21.10
N SER A 94 11.46 -49.53 21.39
CA SER A 94 11.31 -50.17 22.69
C SER A 94 12.01 -49.42 23.82
N THR A 95 11.32 -49.22 24.93
CA THR A 95 11.86 -48.63 26.15
C THR A 95 12.22 -49.69 27.20
N ASP A 96 11.78 -50.94 27.02
CA ASP A 96 12.04 -52.07 27.90
C ASP A 96 12.61 -53.25 27.10
N LEU A 97 13.84 -53.68 27.43
CA LEU A 97 14.55 -54.78 26.77
C LEU A 97 13.86 -56.13 26.95
N LEU A 98 13.01 -56.30 27.96
CA LEU A 98 12.39 -57.57 28.31
C LEU A 98 10.93 -57.67 27.89
N ARG A 99 10.23 -56.52 27.77
CA ARG A 99 8.77 -56.44 27.52
C ARG A 99 8.39 -55.63 26.33
N GLY A 100 9.27 -54.73 25.87
CA GLY A 100 9.02 -53.86 24.73
C GLY A 100 9.51 -54.45 23.43
N GLU A 101 8.81 -54.20 22.35
CA GLU A 101 9.14 -54.59 20.98
C GLU A 101 9.14 -53.33 20.12
N ALA A 102 10.20 -53.11 19.34
CA ALA A 102 10.24 -52.02 18.37
C ALA A 102 9.42 -52.42 17.13
N PHE A 103 8.60 -51.51 16.62
CA PHE A 103 7.72 -51.82 15.53
C PHE A 103 7.40 -50.61 14.65
N LEU A 104 6.98 -50.90 13.43
CA LEU A 104 6.27 -49.97 12.54
C LEU A 104 4.88 -50.53 12.32
N THR A 105 3.85 -49.68 12.46
CA THR A 105 2.45 -50.07 12.19
C THR A 105 1.79 -49.07 11.29
N ALA A 106 0.94 -49.58 10.40
CA ALA A 106 -0.01 -48.74 9.66
C ALA A 106 -1.36 -48.75 10.39
N LEU A 107 -1.89 -47.58 10.63
CA LEU A 107 -3.20 -47.35 11.26
C LEU A 107 -4.10 -46.61 10.26
N ASP A 108 -5.41 -46.96 10.25
CA ASP A 108 -6.43 -46.16 9.54
C ASP A 108 -6.79 -44.92 10.33
N MET A 109 -7.69 -44.11 9.76
CA MET A 109 -8.15 -42.87 10.40
C MET A 109 -8.99 -43.07 11.64
N GLU A 110 -9.52 -44.26 11.85
CA GLU A 110 -10.20 -44.69 13.08
C GLU A 110 -9.25 -45.26 14.16
N GLY A 111 -7.93 -45.28 13.86
CA GLY A 111 -6.91 -45.79 14.76
C GLY A 111 -6.78 -47.32 14.78
N GLN A 112 -7.42 -48.02 13.81
CA GLN A 112 -7.33 -49.48 13.74
C GLN A 112 -6.10 -49.94 12.98
N GLY A 113 -5.39 -50.94 13.54
CA GLY A 113 -4.20 -51.49 12.92
C GLY A 113 -4.52 -52.24 11.63
N GLN A 114 -3.91 -51.82 10.53
CA GLN A 114 -4.03 -52.45 9.22
C GLN A 114 -2.97 -53.55 9.04
N TRP A 115 -1.73 -53.26 9.40
CA TRP A 115 -0.64 -54.18 9.46
C TRP A 115 0.44 -53.72 10.44
N ARG A 116 1.28 -54.64 10.87
CA ARG A 116 2.39 -54.36 11.80
C ARG A 116 3.63 -55.14 11.41
N TRP A 117 4.75 -54.45 11.24
CA TRP A 117 6.05 -55.01 11.15
C TRP A 117 6.73 -54.87 12.53
N ALA A 118 7.34 -55.92 13.02
CA ALA A 118 8.04 -55.93 14.31
C ALA A 118 9.37 -56.61 14.19
N ASN A 119 10.35 -56.16 14.97
CA ASN A 119 11.69 -56.70 15.03
C ASN A 119 12.06 -56.97 16.50
N SER A 120 12.87 -58.01 16.71
CA SER A 120 13.48 -58.29 18.04
C SER A 120 14.50 -57.21 18.45
N GLY A 121 14.76 -56.25 17.64
CA GLY A 121 15.59 -55.08 17.89
C GLY A 121 14.93 -54.02 18.77
N GLN A 122 15.68 -52.96 19.10
CA GLN A 122 15.28 -51.96 20.07
C GLN A 122 14.79 -50.65 19.49
N SER A 123 15.13 -50.36 18.22
CA SER A 123 14.84 -49.02 17.64
C SER A 123 14.31 -49.10 16.22
N VAL A 124 13.37 -48.20 15.93
CA VAL A 124 12.84 -47.94 14.60
C VAL A 124 12.85 -46.44 14.36
N SER A 125 13.39 -45.97 13.23
CA SER A 125 13.40 -44.57 12.87
C SER A 125 12.04 -44.10 12.40
N MET A 126 11.84 -42.77 12.30
CA MET A 126 10.72 -42.19 11.61
C MET A 126 10.67 -42.74 10.18
N PRO A 127 9.49 -43.18 9.67
CA PRO A 127 9.36 -43.73 8.31
C PRO A 127 9.35 -42.62 7.25
N ALA A 128 9.95 -42.91 6.09
CA ALA A 128 9.80 -42.16 4.84
C ALA A 128 8.85 -42.92 3.91
N LEU A 129 8.10 -42.19 3.11
CA LEU A 129 7.08 -42.74 2.25
C LEU A 129 7.32 -42.27 0.78
N GLY A 130 7.13 -43.17 -0.16
CA GLY A 130 7.22 -42.88 -1.58
C GLY A 130 6.87 -44.08 -2.47
N ASP A 131 6.19 -43.85 -3.55
CA ASP A 131 5.85 -44.83 -4.61
C ASP A 131 5.30 -46.16 -4.06
N GLY A 132 4.37 -46.11 -3.09
CA GLY A 132 3.77 -47.30 -2.48
C GLY A 132 4.73 -48.07 -1.54
N THR A 133 5.84 -47.49 -1.13
CA THR A 133 6.80 -48.06 -0.20
C THR A 133 6.94 -47.24 1.07
N VAL A 134 7.23 -47.95 2.16
CA VAL A 134 7.62 -47.36 3.46
C VAL A 134 9.07 -47.75 3.74
N VAL A 135 9.90 -46.73 3.95
CA VAL A 135 11.35 -46.93 4.20
C VAL A 135 11.72 -46.40 5.58
N PHE A 136 12.43 -47.17 6.35
CA PHE A 136 12.87 -46.82 7.70
C PHE A 136 14.15 -47.57 8.09
N VAL A 137 14.80 -47.12 9.13
CA VAL A 137 15.97 -47.78 9.69
C VAL A 137 15.58 -48.50 11.01
N ALA A 138 15.99 -49.73 11.16
CA ALA A 138 15.89 -50.48 12.42
C ALA A 138 17.27 -50.75 13.03
N ASP A 139 17.34 -50.68 14.37
CA ASP A 139 18.55 -50.91 15.17
C ASP A 139 19.78 -50.10 14.71
N SER A 140 19.52 -48.95 14.11
CA SER A 140 20.52 -48.02 13.54
C SER A 140 21.44 -48.62 12.46
N GLN A 141 21.25 -49.87 12.04
CA GLN A 141 22.19 -50.58 11.15
C GLN A 141 21.54 -51.23 9.92
N ARG A 142 20.22 -51.25 9.86
CA ARG A 142 19.51 -51.91 8.73
C ARG A 142 18.42 -51.01 8.19
N LEU A 143 18.43 -50.82 6.89
CA LEU A 143 17.37 -50.12 6.19
C LEU A 143 16.36 -51.14 5.65
N PHE A 144 15.11 -50.98 6.04
CA PHE A 144 14.00 -51.78 5.56
C PHE A 144 13.16 -51.03 4.56
N MET A 145 12.69 -51.73 3.55
CA MET A 145 11.67 -51.23 2.61
C MET A 145 10.49 -52.23 2.66
N LEU A 146 9.32 -51.69 2.98
CA LEU A 146 8.06 -52.44 3.01
C LEU A 146 7.09 -51.92 1.98
N ALA A 147 6.23 -52.81 1.50
CA ALA A 147 5.04 -52.38 0.73
C ALA A 147 4.09 -51.64 1.65
N ALA A 148 3.63 -50.45 1.21
CA ALA A 148 2.79 -49.57 2.03
C ALA A 148 1.40 -50.19 2.29
N ASP A 149 0.91 -51.04 1.38
CA ASP A 149 -0.43 -51.60 1.45
C ASP A 149 -0.59 -52.70 2.50
N ASP A 150 0.37 -53.63 2.56
CA ASP A 150 0.26 -54.86 3.39
C ASP A 150 1.43 -55.07 4.35
N GLY A 151 2.41 -54.17 4.39
CA GLY A 151 3.57 -54.27 5.25
C GLY A 151 4.57 -55.36 4.84
N ARG A 152 4.40 -55.98 3.66
CA ARG A 152 5.30 -57.03 3.16
C ARG A 152 6.70 -56.49 2.94
N GLN A 153 7.69 -57.12 3.51
CA GLN A 153 9.10 -56.76 3.36
C GLN A 153 9.55 -56.92 1.90
N LEU A 154 9.98 -55.82 1.32
CA LEU A 154 10.52 -55.79 -0.05
C LEU A 154 12.04 -55.92 -0.02
N ARG A 155 12.69 -55.23 0.89
CA ARG A 155 14.16 -55.20 1.02
C ARG A 155 14.59 -55.13 2.48
N ASP A 156 15.81 -55.58 2.72
CA ASP A 156 16.51 -55.50 3.98
C ASP A 156 17.99 -55.29 3.70
N ILE A 157 18.47 -54.09 3.96
CA ILE A 157 19.77 -53.60 3.48
C ILE A 157 20.64 -53.28 4.73
N PRO A 158 21.79 -53.97 4.89
CA PRO A 158 22.73 -53.62 5.96
C PRO A 158 23.40 -52.27 5.61
N LEU A 159 23.42 -51.36 6.60
CA LEU A 159 24.08 -50.07 6.46
C LEU A 159 25.55 -50.14 6.86
N PRO A 160 26.47 -49.47 6.12
CA PRO A 160 27.88 -49.43 6.47
C PRO A 160 28.19 -48.63 7.73
N VAL A 161 27.28 -47.78 8.13
CA VAL A 161 27.37 -46.91 9.34
C VAL A 161 26.04 -46.90 10.07
N ALA A 162 26.07 -46.58 11.38
CA ALA A 162 24.86 -46.43 12.16
C ALA A 162 24.11 -45.19 11.77
N ALA A 163 22.79 -45.26 11.61
CA ALA A 163 21.90 -44.17 11.31
C ALA A 163 21.13 -43.66 12.55
N PRO A 164 20.77 -42.37 12.62
CA PRO A 164 19.93 -41.85 13.68
C PRO A 164 18.47 -42.32 13.53
N LEU A 165 17.60 -41.84 14.42
CA LEU A 165 16.16 -42.10 14.38
C LEU A 165 15.38 -41.15 13.44
N SER A 166 16.05 -40.20 12.82
CA SER A 166 15.42 -39.31 11.80
C SER A 166 15.00 -40.07 10.54
N ALA A 167 14.03 -39.55 9.81
CA ALA A 167 13.56 -40.18 8.61
C ALA A 167 14.63 -40.14 7.49
N PRO A 168 14.76 -41.21 6.70
CA PRO A 168 15.44 -41.13 5.41
C PRO A 168 14.73 -40.14 4.49
N LEU A 169 15.48 -39.51 3.60
CA LEU A 169 14.89 -38.78 2.47
C LEU A 169 14.79 -39.72 1.27
N LEU A 170 13.58 -39.98 0.82
CA LEU A 170 13.30 -40.86 -0.30
C LEU A 170 13.03 -40.00 -1.60
N CYS A 171 13.74 -40.34 -2.67
CA CYS A 171 13.64 -39.69 -3.96
C CYS A 171 13.68 -40.69 -5.11
N GLN A 172 13.31 -40.28 -6.32
CA GLN A 172 13.34 -41.15 -7.50
C GLN A 172 14.72 -41.70 -7.81
N ASP A 173 15.80 -40.97 -7.49
CA ASP A 173 17.19 -41.39 -7.78
C ASP A 173 17.84 -42.12 -6.60
N GLY A 174 17.16 -42.28 -5.49
CA GLY A 174 17.68 -43.01 -4.33
C GLY A 174 17.25 -42.51 -2.97
N ILE A 175 18.02 -42.92 -1.96
CA ILE A 175 17.75 -42.65 -0.56
C ILE A 175 18.92 -41.87 0.05
N TYR A 176 18.62 -40.74 0.70
CA TYR A 176 19.61 -39.96 1.42
C TYR A 176 19.41 -40.15 2.90
N LEU A 177 20.45 -40.58 3.58
CA LEU A 177 20.37 -41.02 4.96
C LEU A 177 21.47 -40.36 5.80
N PRO A 178 21.11 -39.51 6.78
CA PRO A 178 22.10 -39.08 7.78
C PRO A 178 22.58 -40.30 8.58
N ALA A 179 23.87 -40.33 8.86
CA ALA A 179 24.42 -41.35 9.73
C ALA A 179 24.64 -40.82 11.14
N ARG A 180 24.59 -41.68 12.13
CA ARG A 180 24.86 -41.34 13.52
C ARG A 180 26.32 -40.91 13.68
N GLY A 181 26.57 -39.60 13.58
CA GLY A 181 27.91 -39.02 13.54
C GLY A 181 28.06 -38.03 12.39
N PRO A 182 29.28 -37.84 11.88
CA PRO A 182 29.61 -36.79 10.94
C PRO A 182 29.29 -37.13 9.45
N GLU A 183 28.45 -38.11 9.19
CA GLU A 183 28.35 -38.74 7.87
C GLU A 183 26.95 -38.63 7.27
N LEU A 184 26.88 -38.43 5.94
CA LEU A 184 25.67 -38.51 5.13
C LEU A 184 25.89 -39.52 3.99
N LEU A 185 24.98 -40.49 3.86
CA LEU A 185 24.98 -41.49 2.82
C LEU A 185 23.96 -41.16 1.72
N ALA A 186 24.34 -41.40 0.48
CA ALA A 186 23.40 -41.54 -0.61
C ALA A 186 23.42 -42.96 -1.13
N LEU A 187 22.27 -43.59 -1.17
CA LEU A 187 22.06 -44.92 -1.70
C LEU A 187 21.28 -44.83 -3.00
N ASP A 188 21.53 -45.75 -3.92
CA ASP A 188 20.67 -45.94 -5.10
C ASP A 188 19.30 -46.56 -4.67
N PRO A 189 18.29 -46.64 -5.57
CA PRO A 189 17.01 -47.26 -5.23
C PRO A 189 17.13 -48.74 -4.84
N ASP A 190 18.25 -49.40 -5.20
CA ASP A 190 18.55 -50.75 -4.81
C ASP A 190 19.24 -50.87 -3.41
N GLY A 191 19.58 -49.74 -2.80
CA GLY A 191 20.22 -49.65 -1.51
C GLY A 191 21.74 -49.75 -1.55
N ARG A 192 22.38 -49.64 -2.70
CA ARG A 192 23.84 -49.59 -2.81
C ARG A 192 24.32 -48.17 -2.61
N VAL A 193 25.47 -48.00 -1.90
CA VAL A 193 26.07 -46.70 -1.64
C VAL A 193 26.52 -46.07 -2.98
N ARG A 194 25.95 -44.94 -3.33
CA ARG A 194 26.38 -44.07 -4.44
C ARG A 194 27.56 -43.21 -4.03
N TRP A 195 27.41 -42.52 -2.92
CA TRP A 195 28.46 -41.69 -2.35
C TRP A 195 28.31 -41.58 -0.85
N HIS A 196 29.37 -41.15 -0.20
CA HIS A 196 29.47 -40.98 1.22
C HIS A 196 30.19 -39.67 1.53
N PHE A 197 29.52 -38.75 2.23
CA PHE A 197 30.09 -37.49 2.69
C PHE A 197 30.42 -37.57 4.18
N LYS A 198 31.56 -36.95 4.56
CA LYS A 198 32.01 -36.86 5.94
C LYS A 198 32.43 -35.43 6.27
N THR A 199 31.91 -34.84 7.35
CA THR A 199 32.18 -33.44 7.74
C THR A 199 33.62 -33.21 8.23
N GLY A 200 34.38 -34.22 8.51
CA GLY A 200 35.77 -34.14 9.00
C GLY A 200 35.92 -33.70 10.48
N GLN A 201 34.84 -33.46 11.19
CA GLN A 201 34.79 -33.14 12.63
C GLN A 201 33.77 -34.06 13.31
N GLU A 202 33.77 -34.12 14.65
CA GLU A 202 32.72 -34.78 15.45
C GLU A 202 31.43 -33.94 15.43
N THR A 203 30.81 -33.89 14.25
CA THR A 203 29.57 -33.16 13.98
C THR A 203 28.48 -34.18 13.74
N TRP A 204 27.34 -34.03 14.40
CA TRP A 204 26.18 -34.87 14.17
C TRP A 204 25.28 -34.27 13.09
N LEU A 205 24.91 -35.10 12.11
CA LEU A 205 23.96 -34.77 11.06
C LEU A 205 22.63 -35.46 11.37
N ASP A 206 21.84 -34.87 12.30
CA ASP A 206 20.69 -35.54 12.90
C ASP A 206 19.37 -35.35 12.15
N HIS A 207 19.30 -34.39 11.24
CA HIS A 207 18.06 -34.04 10.55
C HIS A 207 17.96 -34.66 9.16
N THR A 208 16.75 -35.01 8.75
CA THR A 208 16.45 -35.37 7.36
C THR A 208 16.96 -34.28 6.43
N PRO A 209 17.79 -34.61 5.42
CA PRO A 209 18.32 -33.63 4.52
C PRO A 209 17.21 -33.07 3.62
N LEU A 210 17.43 -31.86 3.09
CA LEU A 210 16.57 -31.22 2.08
C LEU A 210 17.18 -31.41 0.70
N LEU A 211 16.38 -31.82 -0.27
CA LEU A 211 16.79 -31.95 -1.65
C LEU A 211 16.32 -30.73 -2.46
N LEU A 212 17.23 -30.11 -3.18
CA LEU A 212 16.98 -29.01 -4.10
C LEU A 212 17.70 -29.33 -5.42
N ASP A 213 16.98 -29.47 -6.52
CA ASP A 213 17.51 -29.76 -7.87
C ASP A 213 18.84 -30.57 -7.88
N SER A 214 19.97 -29.87 -7.89
CA SER A 214 21.32 -30.43 -7.93
C SER A 214 22.02 -30.51 -6.56
N LEU A 215 21.35 -30.07 -5.47
CA LEU A 215 21.94 -29.97 -4.12
C LEU A 215 21.21 -30.83 -3.10
N VAL A 216 21.98 -31.36 -2.18
CA VAL A 216 21.51 -31.97 -0.94
C VAL A 216 21.97 -31.09 0.22
N ILE A 217 21.01 -30.54 0.97
CA ILE A 217 21.29 -29.62 2.09
C ILE A 217 21.11 -30.36 3.41
N THR A 218 22.06 -30.22 4.30
CA THR A 218 21.97 -30.78 5.65
C THR A 218 22.50 -29.82 6.69
N THR A 219 22.05 -29.97 7.94
CA THR A 219 22.48 -29.16 9.07
C THR A 219 23.24 -29.99 10.07
N GLY A 220 24.29 -29.41 10.64
CA GLY A 220 25.15 -30.09 11.61
C GLY A 220 25.09 -29.52 13.03
N SER A 221 25.36 -30.35 14.02
CA SER A 221 25.44 -29.95 15.44
C SER A 221 26.57 -28.98 15.76
N ASP A 222 27.44 -28.70 14.76
CA ASP A 222 28.47 -27.66 14.82
C ASP A 222 27.94 -26.25 14.48
N GLY A 223 26.64 -26.13 14.23
CA GLY A 223 26.03 -24.89 13.82
C GLY A 223 26.28 -24.53 12.35
N SER A 224 26.58 -25.52 11.52
CA SER A 224 26.81 -25.29 10.07
C SER A 224 25.74 -25.91 9.21
N VAL A 225 25.45 -25.22 8.10
CA VAL A 225 24.69 -25.72 6.95
C VAL A 225 25.67 -26.18 5.91
N TYR A 226 25.45 -27.37 5.36
CA TYR A 226 26.26 -27.98 4.32
C TYR A 226 25.42 -28.15 3.06
N ALA A 227 25.94 -27.71 1.91
CA ALA A 227 25.35 -27.97 0.61
C ALA A 227 26.27 -28.89 -0.17
N LEU A 228 25.76 -30.05 -0.56
CA LEU A 228 26.49 -31.10 -1.27
C LEU A 228 25.92 -31.23 -2.67
N ARG A 229 26.75 -31.53 -3.64
CA ARG A 229 26.28 -31.88 -4.98
C ARG A 229 25.54 -33.21 -4.93
N ARG A 230 24.35 -33.27 -5.49
CA ARG A 230 23.47 -34.45 -5.45
C ARG A 230 24.09 -35.66 -6.14
N GLU A 231 24.87 -35.45 -7.18
CA GLU A 231 25.44 -36.50 -8.04
C GLU A 231 26.53 -37.32 -7.34
N ASP A 232 27.47 -36.64 -6.64
CA ASP A 232 28.71 -37.26 -6.12
C ASP A 232 29.01 -36.93 -4.64
N GLY A 233 28.14 -36.14 -3.98
CA GLY A 233 28.34 -35.76 -2.59
C GLY A 233 29.43 -34.72 -2.37
N ALA A 234 29.97 -34.09 -3.41
CA ALA A 234 31.02 -33.10 -3.29
C ALA A 234 30.48 -31.82 -2.59
N LEU A 235 31.20 -31.36 -1.58
CA LEU A 235 30.86 -30.14 -0.85
C LEU A 235 30.93 -28.93 -1.79
N GLN A 236 29.79 -28.23 -1.97
CA GLN A 236 29.72 -27.02 -2.77
C GLN A 236 30.00 -25.79 -1.88
N TRP A 237 29.34 -25.72 -0.76
CA TRP A 237 29.60 -24.70 0.25
C TRP A 237 29.22 -25.17 1.65
N ARG A 238 29.83 -24.54 2.65
CA ARG A 238 29.50 -24.67 4.07
C ARG A 238 29.34 -23.27 4.66
N ARG A 239 28.31 -23.08 5.50
CA ARG A 239 28.08 -21.83 6.21
C ARG A 239 27.81 -22.08 7.68
N SER A 240 28.58 -21.48 8.57
CA SER A 240 28.26 -21.40 10.00
C SER A 240 27.13 -20.39 10.20
N VAL A 241 26.13 -20.78 11.01
CA VAL A 241 24.92 -20.03 11.30
C VAL A 241 24.77 -19.94 12.82
N GLY A 242 24.58 -18.71 13.31
CA GLY A 242 24.47 -18.49 14.76
C GLY A 242 25.74 -18.76 15.55
N PRO A 243 25.63 -18.86 16.88
CA PRO A 243 26.75 -19.20 17.76
C PRO A 243 27.30 -20.61 17.50
N ALA A 244 28.62 -20.73 17.51
CA ALA A 244 29.29 -22.00 17.24
C ALA A 244 28.84 -23.13 18.17
N HIS A 245 28.82 -24.37 17.64
CA HIS A 245 28.48 -25.61 18.35
C HIS A 245 27.05 -25.62 18.94
N LYS A 246 26.09 -25.06 18.26
CA LYS A 246 24.66 -25.09 18.59
C LYS A 246 23.89 -25.81 17.52
N ARG A 247 22.89 -26.59 17.91
CA ARG A 247 22.00 -27.27 16.97
C ARG A 247 21.22 -26.27 16.12
N LEU A 248 21.03 -26.65 14.91
CA LEU A 248 20.14 -25.96 13.95
C LEU A 248 18.88 -26.78 13.73
N SER A 249 17.81 -26.17 13.28
CA SER A 249 16.63 -26.92 12.83
C SER A 249 16.90 -27.67 11.52
N ALA A 250 16.00 -28.57 11.14
CA ALA A 250 15.94 -29.03 9.75
C ALA A 250 15.72 -27.84 8.81
N PRO A 251 16.40 -27.81 7.66
CA PRO A 251 16.27 -26.72 6.70
C PRO A 251 14.97 -26.84 5.89
N ILE A 252 14.37 -25.71 5.54
CA ILE A 252 13.32 -25.60 4.54
C ILE A 252 13.73 -24.61 3.45
N SER A 253 13.06 -24.58 2.31
CA SER A 253 13.43 -23.70 1.19
C SER A 253 12.23 -23.26 0.38
N ASP A 254 12.33 -22.06 -0.23
CA ASP A 254 11.48 -21.55 -1.29
C ASP A 254 12.07 -21.78 -2.70
N GLY A 255 13.16 -22.57 -2.77
CA GLY A 255 13.92 -22.80 -4.00
C GLY A 255 15.05 -21.79 -4.23
N ARG A 256 14.95 -20.58 -3.72
CA ARG A 256 15.96 -19.51 -3.80
C ARG A 256 16.75 -19.37 -2.49
N ARG A 257 16.05 -19.48 -1.38
CA ARG A 257 16.59 -19.32 -0.03
C ARG A 257 16.40 -20.59 0.78
N LEU A 258 17.30 -20.78 1.73
CA LEU A 258 17.19 -21.75 2.79
C LEU A 258 16.81 -21.01 4.07
N TYR A 259 15.92 -21.57 4.85
CA TYR A 259 15.53 -21.04 6.14
C TYR A 259 15.87 -22.07 7.22
N VAL A 260 16.63 -21.63 8.23
CA VAL A 260 17.15 -22.49 9.28
C VAL A 260 17.01 -21.80 10.62
N GLY A 261 16.32 -22.46 11.56
CA GLY A 261 16.24 -22.03 12.95
C GLY A 261 17.54 -22.33 13.69
N ALA A 262 17.90 -21.42 14.58
CA ALA A 262 19.08 -21.49 15.41
C ALA A 262 18.79 -21.11 16.88
N VAL A 263 19.79 -21.11 17.72
CA VAL A 263 19.66 -20.79 19.16
C VAL A 263 19.28 -19.34 19.42
N ASP A 264 19.52 -18.44 18.46
CA ASP A 264 19.34 -17.00 18.56
C ASP A 264 18.31 -16.44 17.56
N GLY A 265 17.68 -17.31 16.73
CA GLY A 265 16.66 -16.89 15.79
C GLY A 265 16.59 -17.70 14.50
N LEU A 266 16.02 -17.10 13.47
CA LEU A 266 15.85 -17.70 12.15
C LEU A 266 16.78 -17.01 11.12
N TYR A 267 17.48 -17.81 10.36
CA TYR A 267 18.38 -17.34 9.30
C TYR A 267 17.86 -17.70 7.92
N ALA A 268 17.99 -16.78 6.99
CA ALA A 268 17.80 -17.01 5.57
C ALA A 268 19.14 -16.97 4.83
N LEU A 269 19.44 -18.03 4.09
CA LEU A 269 20.67 -18.16 3.32
C LEU A 269 20.33 -18.32 1.84
N ALA A 270 21.11 -17.71 0.95
CA ALA A 270 21.01 -17.97 -0.46
C ALA A 270 21.38 -19.43 -0.78
N VAL A 271 20.57 -20.16 -1.55
CA VAL A 271 20.83 -21.56 -1.94
C VAL A 271 22.14 -21.66 -2.74
N ALA A 272 22.45 -20.67 -3.55
CA ALA A 272 23.57 -20.71 -4.48
C ALA A 272 24.95 -20.77 -3.81
N ASP A 273 25.15 -20.03 -2.70
CA ASP A 273 26.47 -19.84 -2.08
C ASP A 273 26.48 -19.85 -0.54
N GLY A 274 25.31 -20.04 0.07
CA GLY A 274 25.14 -20.06 1.52
C GLY A 274 25.32 -18.69 2.17
N ARG A 275 25.29 -17.57 1.43
CA ARG A 275 25.38 -16.22 1.98
C ARG A 275 24.12 -15.92 2.79
N ILE A 276 24.29 -15.42 4.04
CA ILE A 276 23.17 -14.97 4.86
C ILE A 276 22.58 -13.71 4.21
N GLU A 277 21.29 -13.76 3.83
CA GLU A 277 20.57 -12.63 3.24
C GLU A 277 19.89 -11.79 4.31
N TRP A 278 19.27 -12.43 5.30
CA TRP A 278 18.69 -11.76 6.44
C TRP A 278 18.67 -12.69 7.67
N TYR A 279 18.40 -12.10 8.83
CA TYR A 279 18.35 -12.74 10.12
C TYR A 279 17.24 -12.15 10.98
N PHE A 280 16.36 -13.00 11.51
CA PHE A 280 15.32 -12.65 12.47
C PHE A 280 15.75 -13.08 13.87
N ALA A 281 16.02 -12.10 14.75
CA ALA A 281 16.53 -12.34 16.10
C ALA A 281 15.41 -12.75 17.06
N THR A 282 15.69 -13.75 17.92
CA THR A 282 14.83 -14.12 19.05
C THR A 282 15.64 -14.27 20.33
N GLU A 283 14.96 -14.18 21.48
CA GLU A 283 15.62 -14.33 22.79
C GLU A 283 15.93 -15.78 23.12
N ARG A 284 15.32 -16.75 22.43
CA ARG A 284 15.40 -18.17 22.68
C ARG A 284 15.51 -18.94 21.36
N THR A 285 15.76 -20.23 21.52
CA THR A 285 16.04 -21.14 20.41
C THR A 285 14.84 -21.47 19.57
N MET A 286 15.08 -21.54 18.24
CA MET A 286 14.20 -22.10 17.21
C MET A 286 14.77 -23.42 16.68
N GLU A 287 14.65 -24.53 17.48
CA GLU A 287 15.20 -25.84 17.09
C GLU A 287 14.26 -26.66 16.21
N ALA A 288 12.97 -26.44 16.33
CA ALA A 288 11.99 -27.13 15.50
C ALA A 288 12.01 -26.66 14.06
N ALA A 289 11.76 -27.56 13.12
CA ALA A 289 11.68 -27.23 11.72
C ALA A 289 10.56 -26.21 11.47
N PRO A 290 10.83 -25.07 10.84
CA PRO A 290 9.79 -24.16 10.43
C PRO A 290 8.97 -24.74 9.28
N VAL A 291 7.81 -24.15 8.99
CA VAL A 291 7.01 -24.48 7.81
C VAL A 291 6.83 -23.26 6.94
N LEU A 292 6.77 -23.47 5.62
CA LEU A 292 6.66 -22.40 4.63
C LEU A 292 5.35 -22.52 3.86
N VAL A 293 4.63 -21.41 3.73
CA VAL A 293 3.45 -21.31 2.88
C VAL A 293 3.47 -20.00 2.11
N GLY A 294 3.55 -20.09 0.80
CA GLY A 294 3.70 -18.90 -0.02
C GLY A 294 4.95 -18.11 0.36
N ASP A 295 4.75 -16.89 0.83
CA ASP A 295 5.82 -15.98 1.25
C ASP A 295 5.93 -15.83 2.78
N THR A 296 5.31 -16.75 3.57
CA THR A 296 5.31 -16.72 5.03
C THR A 296 5.94 -17.95 5.61
N ILE A 297 6.89 -17.75 6.52
CA ILE A 297 7.50 -18.79 7.35
C ILE A 297 6.82 -18.76 8.71
N TYR A 298 6.33 -19.93 9.13
CA TYR A 298 5.84 -20.14 10.49
C TYR A 298 6.91 -20.90 11.28
N ALA A 299 7.40 -20.29 12.35
CA ALA A 299 8.46 -20.86 13.19
C ALA A 299 8.09 -20.79 14.66
N THR A 300 8.30 -21.89 15.38
CA THR A 300 8.09 -21.94 16.82
C THR A 300 9.38 -21.66 17.57
N CYS A 301 9.25 -20.95 18.69
CA CYS A 301 10.38 -20.57 19.52
C CYS A 301 10.17 -20.98 20.98
N HIS A 302 11.26 -21.28 21.67
CA HIS A 302 11.26 -21.57 23.10
C HIS A 302 10.90 -20.37 23.99
N ASP A 303 10.71 -19.19 23.43
CA ASP A 303 10.22 -17.99 24.09
C ASP A 303 8.68 -17.91 24.17
N HIS A 304 8.01 -19.03 23.94
CA HIS A 304 6.55 -19.20 23.97
C HIS A 304 5.79 -18.61 22.74
N HIS A 305 6.49 -18.29 21.67
CA HIS A 305 5.84 -17.73 20.48
C HIS A 305 5.87 -18.67 19.27
N LEU A 306 4.79 -18.63 18.52
CA LEU A 306 4.76 -18.94 17.11
C LEU A 306 4.91 -17.62 16.35
N TYR A 307 5.90 -17.53 15.50
CA TYR A 307 6.16 -16.38 14.64
C TYR A 307 5.73 -16.65 13.22
N ALA A 308 5.08 -15.67 12.59
CA ALA A 308 4.90 -15.60 11.16
C ALA A 308 5.87 -14.55 10.58
N ILE A 309 6.78 -14.98 9.72
CA ILE A 309 7.91 -14.17 9.24
C ILE A 309 7.85 -14.10 7.72
N TYR A 310 8.05 -12.90 7.15
CA TYR A 310 8.09 -12.72 5.73
C TYR A 310 9.38 -13.24 5.11
N THR A 311 9.26 -14.02 4.02
CA THR A 311 10.42 -14.63 3.36
C THR A 311 11.36 -13.62 2.70
N GLY A 312 10.84 -12.45 2.27
CA GLY A 312 11.58 -11.48 1.49
C GLY A 312 12.73 -10.81 2.23
N ASP A 313 12.51 -10.42 3.48
CA ASP A 313 13.44 -9.62 4.29
C ASP A 313 13.53 -10.02 5.75
N GLY A 314 12.76 -11.05 6.18
CA GLY A 314 12.75 -11.53 7.55
C GLY A 314 11.93 -10.67 8.51
N THR A 315 11.09 -9.77 8.04
CA THR A 315 10.22 -8.96 8.92
C THR A 315 9.12 -9.83 9.54
N GLU A 316 8.83 -9.56 10.81
CA GLU A 316 7.72 -10.21 11.51
C GLU A 316 6.39 -9.72 10.93
N ARG A 317 5.51 -10.65 10.57
CA ARG A 317 4.13 -10.36 10.16
C ARG A 317 3.20 -10.31 11.36
N TRP A 318 3.26 -11.37 12.17
CA TRP A 318 2.54 -11.47 13.43
C TRP A 318 3.17 -12.57 14.30
N ARG A 319 2.78 -12.61 15.58
CA ARG A 319 3.13 -13.66 16.51
C ARG A 319 1.93 -14.11 17.34
N PHE A 320 1.94 -15.38 17.73
CA PHE A 320 0.96 -15.95 18.65
C PHE A 320 1.68 -16.45 19.90
N TRP A 321 1.16 -16.12 21.07
CA TRP A 321 1.78 -16.49 22.34
C TRP A 321 1.10 -17.70 22.98
N THR A 322 1.88 -18.70 23.51
CA THR A 322 1.43 -19.85 24.26
C THR A 322 1.81 -19.72 25.75
N THR A 323 1.08 -20.42 26.62
CA THR A 323 1.33 -20.37 28.07
C THR A 323 2.64 -21.04 28.47
N ARG A 324 3.08 -22.01 27.69
CA ARG A 324 4.30 -22.81 27.92
C ARG A 324 5.20 -22.76 26.69
N ARG A 325 6.45 -23.17 26.87
CA ARG A 325 7.43 -23.26 25.78
C ARG A 325 6.95 -24.18 24.67
N ILE A 326 7.18 -23.81 23.45
CA ILE A 326 6.90 -24.63 22.26
C ILE A 326 8.22 -25.34 21.89
N GLU A 327 8.20 -26.65 21.78
CA GLU A 327 9.36 -27.47 21.38
C GLU A 327 9.12 -28.20 20.07
N VAL A 328 7.85 -28.31 19.65
CA VAL A 328 7.43 -29.01 18.44
C VAL A 328 7.27 -28.01 17.30
N GLY A 329 7.64 -28.42 16.09
CA GLY A 329 7.43 -27.63 14.91
C GLY A 329 5.94 -27.39 14.62
N PRO A 330 5.60 -26.27 14.01
CA PRO A 330 4.22 -26.00 13.64
C PRO A 330 3.78 -26.94 12.53
N VAL A 331 2.50 -27.31 12.53
CA VAL A 331 1.89 -28.13 11.49
C VAL A 331 0.83 -27.35 10.77
N LEU A 332 0.84 -27.45 9.45
CA LEU A 332 -0.17 -26.85 8.60
C LEU A 332 -1.33 -27.82 8.41
N ALA A 333 -2.54 -27.30 8.51
CA ALA A 333 -3.76 -28.07 8.26
C ALA A 333 -4.80 -27.22 7.55
N MET A 334 -5.74 -27.89 6.90
CA MET A 334 -6.92 -27.26 6.33
C MET A 334 -8.15 -27.94 6.96
N GLU A 335 -9.01 -27.12 7.53
CA GLU A 335 -10.29 -27.61 8.05
C GLU A 335 -11.19 -28.02 6.87
N PRO A 336 -11.66 -29.29 6.80
CA PRO A 336 -12.31 -29.81 5.59
C PRO A 336 -13.61 -29.12 5.19
N GLN A 337 -14.41 -28.63 6.16
CA GLN A 337 -15.74 -28.09 5.91
C GLN A 337 -15.70 -26.61 5.53
N THR A 338 -14.93 -25.81 6.28
CA THR A 338 -14.84 -24.36 6.08
C THR A 338 -13.72 -23.96 5.14
N GLN A 339 -12.81 -24.90 4.80
CA GLN A 339 -11.56 -24.65 4.06
C GLN A 339 -10.65 -23.62 4.73
N GLN A 340 -10.82 -23.44 6.05
CA GLN A 340 -9.98 -22.55 6.83
C GLN A 340 -8.56 -23.14 6.95
N SER A 341 -7.56 -22.39 6.49
CA SER A 341 -6.17 -22.74 6.71
C SER A 341 -5.77 -22.49 8.17
N LEU A 342 -5.13 -23.48 8.79
CA LEU A 342 -4.73 -23.49 10.18
C LEU A 342 -3.23 -23.69 10.32
N VAL A 343 -2.63 -23.06 11.32
CA VAL A 343 -1.31 -23.36 11.83
C VAL A 343 -1.50 -23.92 13.23
N ILE A 344 -1.08 -25.15 13.45
CA ILE A 344 -1.29 -25.85 14.71
C ILE A 344 0.04 -25.89 15.47
N VAL A 345 -0.01 -25.51 16.72
CA VAL A 345 1.13 -25.53 17.64
C VAL A 345 0.77 -26.31 18.90
N ALA A 346 1.78 -26.91 19.49
CA ALA A 346 1.66 -27.64 20.78
C ALA A 346 2.72 -27.14 21.76
N ASP A 347 2.27 -26.75 22.94
CA ASP A 347 3.19 -26.38 24.03
C ASP A 347 3.54 -27.54 24.94
N ARG A 348 4.61 -27.38 25.72
CA ARG A 348 5.12 -28.40 26.66
C ARG A 348 4.12 -28.74 27.77
N GLY A 349 3.08 -27.96 27.96
CA GLY A 349 2.01 -28.22 28.92
C GLY A 349 0.91 -29.13 28.39
N GLY A 350 1.01 -29.62 27.17
CA GLY A 350 -0.01 -30.40 26.49
C GLY A 350 -1.10 -29.59 25.82
N THR A 351 -0.97 -28.27 25.81
CA THR A 351 -1.95 -27.42 25.14
C THR A 351 -1.67 -27.39 23.65
N ILE A 352 -2.64 -27.82 22.89
CA ILE A 352 -2.63 -27.77 21.40
C ILE A 352 -3.58 -26.70 20.96
N THR A 353 -3.09 -25.79 20.13
CA THR A 353 -3.87 -24.66 19.64
C THR A 353 -3.81 -24.63 18.13
N ALA A 354 -4.98 -24.61 17.49
CA ALA A 354 -5.12 -24.31 16.08
C ALA A 354 -5.36 -22.81 15.92
N VAL A 355 -4.43 -22.16 15.23
CA VAL A 355 -4.45 -20.73 14.95
C VAL A 355 -4.90 -20.53 13.51
N LYS A 356 -5.85 -19.65 13.28
CA LYS A 356 -6.28 -19.29 11.94
C LYS A 356 -5.12 -18.63 11.22
N ARG A 357 -4.78 -19.15 10.06
CA ARG A 357 -3.86 -18.47 9.17
C ARG A 357 -4.57 -17.28 8.55
N LEU A 358 -4.03 -16.10 8.72
CA LEU A 358 -4.57 -14.91 8.07
C LEU A 358 -4.47 -15.03 6.54
N PRO A 359 -5.48 -14.59 5.78
CA PRO A 359 -5.36 -14.47 4.32
C PRO A 359 -4.14 -13.63 3.94
N ALA A 360 -3.46 -13.98 2.86
CA ALA A 360 -2.25 -13.28 2.43
C ALA A 360 -2.46 -11.77 2.25
N ALA A 361 -3.63 -11.38 1.77
CA ALA A 361 -4.03 -9.98 1.63
C ALA A 361 -4.05 -9.22 2.97
N VAL A 362 -4.58 -9.84 4.02
CA VAL A 362 -4.65 -9.25 5.37
C VAL A 362 -3.25 -9.11 5.98
N GLU A 363 -2.40 -10.13 5.82
CA GLU A 363 -1.00 -10.07 6.27
C GLU A 363 -0.22 -8.94 5.60
N LEU A 364 -0.41 -8.73 4.29
CA LEU A 364 0.19 -7.64 3.55
C LEU A 364 -0.31 -6.27 4.01
N GLU A 365 -1.59 -6.15 4.34
CA GLU A 365 -2.18 -4.92 4.88
C GLU A 365 -1.56 -4.56 6.25
N ILE A 366 -1.52 -5.51 7.20
CA ILE A 366 -0.96 -5.31 8.55
C ILE A 366 0.52 -4.89 8.49
N THR A 367 1.27 -5.40 7.52
CA THR A 367 2.68 -5.06 7.33
C THR A 367 2.92 -3.75 6.58
N GLY A 368 1.87 -2.98 6.28
CA GLY A 368 1.96 -1.70 5.57
C GLY A 368 2.28 -1.84 4.07
N ARG A 369 2.23 -3.04 3.52
CA ARG A 369 2.46 -3.32 2.09
C ARG A 369 1.16 -3.18 1.31
N TRP A 370 0.52 -2.03 1.44
CA TRP A 370 -0.85 -1.76 1.00
C TRP A 370 -1.09 -2.02 -0.51
N GLN A 371 -0.12 -1.74 -1.39
CA GLN A 371 -0.28 -2.01 -2.83
C GLN A 371 -0.40 -3.51 -3.13
N ALA A 372 0.47 -4.30 -2.51
CA ALA A 372 0.44 -5.76 -2.65
C ALA A 372 -0.83 -6.33 -2.00
N ALA A 373 -1.26 -5.78 -0.84
CA ALA A 373 -2.49 -6.16 -0.17
C ALA A 373 -3.73 -5.86 -1.05
N ALA A 374 -3.82 -4.66 -1.63
CA ALA A 374 -4.92 -4.30 -2.52
C ALA A 374 -4.98 -5.21 -3.76
N THR A 375 -3.82 -5.59 -4.31
CA THR A 375 -3.74 -6.54 -5.41
C THR A 375 -4.22 -7.94 -4.99
N ALA A 376 -3.80 -8.41 -3.82
CA ALA A 376 -4.22 -9.71 -3.27
C ALA A 376 -5.73 -9.72 -2.98
N PHE A 377 -6.27 -8.69 -2.30
CA PHE A 377 -7.72 -8.55 -2.09
C PHE A 377 -8.51 -8.55 -3.40
N THR A 378 -7.98 -7.91 -4.44
CA THR A 378 -8.62 -7.89 -5.76
C THR A 378 -8.66 -9.28 -6.38
N THR A 379 -7.57 -10.06 -6.29
CA THR A 379 -7.50 -11.42 -6.82
C THR A 379 -8.36 -12.41 -6.03
N GLU A 380 -8.49 -12.20 -4.73
CA GLU A 380 -9.36 -12.98 -3.83
C GLU A 380 -10.85 -12.60 -3.96
N GLY A 381 -11.17 -11.56 -4.75
CA GLY A 381 -12.56 -11.10 -4.97
C GLY A 381 -13.07 -10.11 -3.92
N HIS A 382 -12.26 -9.69 -2.96
CA HIS A 382 -12.61 -8.73 -1.92
C HIS A 382 -12.45 -7.28 -2.43
N LEU A 383 -13.22 -6.92 -3.48
CA LEU A 383 -13.07 -5.66 -4.20
C LEU A 383 -13.31 -4.42 -3.34
N GLU A 384 -14.27 -4.49 -2.42
CA GLU A 384 -14.58 -3.37 -1.51
C GLU A 384 -13.38 -3.05 -0.60
N ARG A 385 -12.78 -4.08 0.02
CA ARG A 385 -11.61 -3.91 0.89
C ARG A 385 -10.39 -3.39 0.13
N ALA A 386 -10.15 -3.90 -1.07
CA ALA A 386 -9.10 -3.40 -1.94
C ALA A 386 -9.28 -1.92 -2.29
N ALA A 387 -10.53 -1.51 -2.58
CA ALA A 387 -10.86 -0.13 -2.89
C ALA A 387 -10.68 0.81 -1.69
N GLU A 388 -11.13 0.40 -0.49
CA GLU A 388 -10.90 1.14 0.76
C GLU A 388 -9.41 1.38 1.01
N LEU A 389 -8.60 0.33 0.86
CA LEU A 389 -7.16 0.38 1.09
C LEU A 389 -6.45 1.33 0.12
N LEU A 390 -6.82 1.30 -1.17
CA LEU A 390 -6.29 2.21 -2.18
C LEU A 390 -6.71 3.66 -1.91
N ALA A 391 -7.98 3.89 -1.55
CA ALA A 391 -8.47 5.23 -1.22
C ALA A 391 -7.73 5.83 -0.01
N ALA A 392 -7.54 5.04 1.06
CA ALA A 392 -6.83 5.46 2.27
C ALA A 392 -5.35 5.81 2.01
N ASN A 393 -4.74 5.23 0.97
CA ASN A 393 -3.33 5.43 0.63
C ASN A 393 -3.09 6.36 -0.57
N GLY A 394 -4.10 7.15 -0.96
CA GLY A 394 -3.94 8.21 -1.95
C GLY A 394 -4.01 7.76 -3.41
N GLU A 395 -4.65 6.62 -3.68
CA GLU A 395 -4.90 6.10 -5.04
C GLU A 395 -6.41 6.12 -5.40
N PRO A 396 -7.06 7.31 -5.36
CA PRO A 396 -8.53 7.40 -5.49
C PRO A 396 -9.03 6.95 -6.87
N GLN A 397 -8.24 7.10 -7.93
CA GLN A 397 -8.63 6.65 -9.27
C GLN A 397 -8.77 5.12 -9.36
N GLN A 398 -7.81 4.39 -8.78
CA GLN A 398 -7.84 2.93 -8.75
C GLN A 398 -8.96 2.45 -7.82
N ALA A 399 -9.14 3.11 -6.68
CA ALA A 399 -10.22 2.83 -5.75
C ALA A 399 -11.60 2.99 -6.43
N ALA A 400 -11.82 4.07 -7.18
CA ALA A 400 -13.06 4.31 -7.91
C ALA A 400 -13.40 3.19 -8.89
N GLN A 401 -12.41 2.69 -9.64
CA GLN A 401 -12.58 1.58 -10.57
C GLN A 401 -12.99 0.27 -9.86
N LEU A 402 -12.41 0.00 -8.69
CA LEU A 402 -12.76 -1.17 -7.89
C LEU A 402 -14.14 -1.04 -7.27
N TRP A 403 -14.51 0.14 -6.75
CA TRP A 403 -15.86 0.42 -6.25
C TRP A 403 -16.92 0.24 -7.34
N GLN A 404 -16.63 0.66 -8.56
CA GLN A 404 -17.52 0.43 -9.70
C GLN A 404 -17.69 -1.05 -10.02
N LYS A 405 -16.58 -1.83 -10.03
CA LYS A 405 -16.62 -3.29 -10.20
C LYS A 405 -17.35 -4.01 -9.06
N ALA A 406 -17.25 -3.50 -7.84
CA ALA A 406 -17.93 -4.02 -6.67
C ALA A 406 -19.44 -3.70 -6.65
N GLY A 407 -19.94 -2.93 -7.64
CA GLY A 407 -21.34 -2.53 -7.69
C GLY A 407 -21.70 -1.44 -6.66
N ARG A 408 -20.74 -0.62 -6.26
CA ARG A 408 -20.85 0.50 -5.31
C ARG A 408 -20.66 1.84 -6.03
N PRO A 409 -21.62 2.28 -6.85
CA PRO A 409 -21.44 3.46 -7.70
C PRO A 409 -21.37 4.78 -6.92
N GLU A 410 -21.92 4.85 -5.72
CA GLU A 410 -21.83 6.06 -4.88
C GLU A 410 -20.41 6.29 -4.38
N GLN A 411 -19.76 5.26 -3.85
CA GLN A 411 -18.36 5.29 -3.44
C GLN A 411 -17.42 5.53 -4.63
N ALA A 412 -17.74 4.94 -5.79
CA ALA A 412 -16.98 5.16 -7.02
C ALA A 412 -17.00 6.62 -7.43
N ALA A 413 -18.18 7.27 -7.40
CA ALA A 413 -18.34 8.68 -7.75
C ALA A 413 -17.54 9.60 -6.81
N GLU A 414 -17.57 9.33 -5.51
CA GLU A 414 -16.78 10.08 -4.51
C GLU A 414 -15.27 9.95 -4.77
N GLN A 415 -14.80 8.76 -5.10
CA GLN A 415 -13.38 8.53 -5.40
C GLN A 415 -12.97 9.12 -6.75
N TYR A 416 -13.84 9.12 -7.77
CA TYR A 416 -13.56 9.84 -9.01
C TYR A 416 -13.43 11.36 -8.77
N ALA A 417 -14.28 11.92 -7.93
CA ALA A 417 -14.18 13.33 -7.55
C ALA A 417 -12.87 13.62 -6.79
N ALA A 418 -12.49 12.76 -5.83
CA ALA A 418 -11.23 12.86 -5.10
C ALA A 418 -9.99 12.74 -6.01
N ALA A 419 -10.10 11.97 -7.11
CA ALA A 419 -9.06 11.85 -8.14
C ALA A 419 -9.00 13.03 -9.12
N GLY A 420 -9.91 14.01 -9.02
CA GLY A 420 -10.05 15.09 -9.98
C GLY A 420 -10.72 14.70 -11.31
N ASN A 421 -11.24 13.48 -11.41
CA ASN A 421 -11.95 12.96 -12.58
C ASN A 421 -13.43 13.38 -12.55
N TRP A 422 -13.65 14.69 -12.57
CA TRP A 422 -14.94 15.32 -12.36
C TRP A 422 -16.04 14.85 -13.32
N LEU A 423 -15.69 14.58 -14.59
CA LEU A 423 -16.65 14.11 -15.58
C LEU A 423 -17.18 12.71 -15.22
N GLN A 424 -16.29 11.77 -14.86
CA GLN A 424 -16.69 10.42 -14.45
C GLN A 424 -17.48 10.43 -13.13
N ALA A 425 -17.13 11.33 -12.21
CA ALA A 425 -17.92 11.56 -11.00
C ALA A 425 -19.34 12.03 -11.34
N ALA A 426 -19.48 13.02 -12.22
CA ALA A 426 -20.77 13.54 -12.66
C ALA A 426 -21.64 12.48 -13.37
N GLU A 427 -21.07 11.68 -14.25
CA GLU A 427 -21.74 10.56 -14.91
C GLU A 427 -22.24 9.52 -13.89
N SER A 428 -21.42 9.20 -12.89
CA SER A 428 -21.80 8.27 -11.81
C SER A 428 -22.93 8.82 -10.96
N TRP A 429 -22.90 10.11 -10.61
CA TRP A 429 -23.98 10.77 -9.87
C TRP A 429 -25.28 10.90 -10.69
N ALA A 430 -25.19 11.10 -12.01
CA ALA A 430 -26.33 11.09 -12.90
C ALA A 430 -27.02 9.72 -12.91
N ALA A 431 -26.25 8.63 -13.02
CA ALA A 431 -26.77 7.26 -12.98
C ALA A 431 -27.46 6.93 -11.65
N LEU A 432 -27.05 7.56 -10.55
CA LEU A 432 -27.67 7.44 -9.22
C LEU A 432 -28.86 8.38 -9.00
N ASN A 433 -29.22 9.19 -9.99
CA ASN A 433 -30.27 10.20 -9.87
C ASN A 433 -30.02 11.20 -8.71
N ARG A 434 -28.76 11.68 -8.59
CA ARG A 434 -28.30 12.66 -7.61
C ARG A 434 -27.94 13.98 -8.31
N PRO A 435 -28.92 14.77 -8.77
CA PRO A 435 -28.70 15.93 -9.63
C PRO A 435 -27.85 17.02 -8.96
N HIS A 436 -27.99 17.24 -7.66
CA HIS A 436 -27.18 18.21 -6.93
C HIS A 436 -25.69 17.85 -6.96
N LYS A 437 -25.30 16.62 -6.61
CA LYS A 437 -23.91 16.13 -6.65
C LYS A 437 -23.38 16.07 -8.09
N GLN A 438 -24.24 15.76 -9.06
CA GLN A 438 -23.90 15.84 -10.47
C GLN A 438 -23.55 17.27 -10.89
N ALA A 439 -24.35 18.25 -10.45
CA ALA A 439 -24.09 19.67 -10.76
C ALA A 439 -22.76 20.14 -10.15
N GLU A 440 -22.49 19.80 -8.89
CA GLU A 440 -21.22 20.11 -8.21
C GLU A 440 -20.00 19.51 -8.96
N ALA A 441 -20.08 18.25 -9.38
CA ALA A 441 -19.01 17.62 -10.13
C ALA A 441 -18.81 18.24 -11.52
N LEU A 442 -19.90 18.55 -12.25
CA LEU A 442 -19.83 19.23 -13.54
C LEU A 442 -19.32 20.67 -13.40
N GLU A 443 -19.64 21.37 -12.32
CA GLU A 443 -19.09 22.69 -12.03
C GLU A 443 -17.57 22.64 -11.89
N GLN A 444 -17.04 21.69 -11.10
CA GLN A 444 -15.59 21.49 -10.98
C GLN A 444 -14.95 21.11 -12.32
N PHE A 445 -15.63 20.28 -13.10
CA PHE A 445 -15.21 19.96 -14.46
C PHE A 445 -15.15 21.21 -15.34
N ALA A 446 -16.21 22.01 -15.35
CA ALA A 446 -16.27 23.26 -16.13
C ALA A 446 -15.14 24.24 -15.75
N LEU A 447 -14.85 24.37 -14.44
CA LEU A 447 -13.72 25.18 -13.94
C LEU A 447 -12.37 24.64 -14.45
N SER A 448 -12.20 23.32 -14.49
CA SER A 448 -10.97 22.69 -15.00
C SER A 448 -10.74 22.91 -16.51
N LEU A 449 -11.81 23.22 -17.25
CA LEU A 449 -11.75 23.48 -18.68
C LEU A 449 -11.34 24.92 -19.03
N ALA A 450 -11.36 25.84 -18.06
CA ALA A 450 -11.17 27.28 -18.31
C ALA A 450 -9.89 27.60 -19.11
N GLU A 451 -8.81 26.91 -18.85
CA GLU A 451 -7.50 27.11 -19.49
C GLU A 451 -7.08 25.93 -20.42
N ASN A 452 -7.95 24.95 -20.61
CA ASN A 452 -7.61 23.77 -21.41
C ASN A 452 -7.84 24.03 -22.91
N PRO A 453 -6.78 24.09 -23.75
CA PRO A 453 -6.91 24.43 -25.18
C PRO A 453 -7.62 23.33 -26.01
N ALA A 454 -7.82 22.15 -25.46
CA ALA A 454 -8.52 21.07 -26.15
C ALA A 454 -10.03 21.31 -26.28
N TYR A 455 -10.59 22.25 -25.49
CA TYR A 455 -12.00 22.54 -25.47
C TYR A 455 -12.28 23.94 -26.07
N SER A 456 -13.24 24.01 -26.99
CA SER A 456 -13.73 25.29 -27.55
C SER A 456 -14.61 25.99 -26.52
N ASP A 457 -14.77 27.32 -26.69
CA ASP A 457 -15.66 28.09 -25.83
C ASP A 457 -17.13 27.67 -25.97
N ALA A 458 -17.54 27.15 -27.13
CA ALA A 458 -18.86 26.56 -27.29
C ALA A 458 -19.06 25.33 -26.38
N GLN A 459 -18.06 24.43 -26.30
CA GLN A 459 -18.13 23.27 -25.44
C GLN A 459 -18.11 23.66 -23.95
N ARG A 460 -17.30 24.67 -23.57
CA ARG A 460 -17.31 25.21 -22.20
C ARG A 460 -18.68 25.80 -21.83
N ALA A 461 -19.27 26.59 -22.74
CA ALA A 461 -20.62 27.14 -22.56
C ALA A 461 -21.67 26.03 -22.40
N GLU A 462 -21.54 24.93 -23.13
CA GLU A 462 -22.45 23.79 -23.03
C GLU A 462 -22.39 23.10 -21.68
N VAL A 463 -21.18 22.88 -21.14
CA VAL A 463 -21.02 22.31 -19.79
C VAL A 463 -21.61 23.24 -18.73
N TRP A 464 -21.31 24.53 -18.76
CA TRP A 464 -21.89 25.52 -17.85
C TRP A 464 -23.42 25.61 -17.96
N GLN A 465 -23.97 25.46 -19.16
CA GLN A 465 -25.42 25.39 -19.34
C GLN A 465 -26.03 24.17 -18.68
N GLN A 466 -25.39 23.00 -18.78
CA GLN A 466 -25.85 21.79 -18.09
C GLN A 466 -25.84 21.98 -16.58
N VAL A 467 -24.77 22.58 -16.04
CA VAL A 467 -24.68 22.89 -14.59
C VAL A 467 -25.80 23.81 -14.14
N ALA A 468 -26.04 24.91 -14.90
CA ALA A 468 -27.10 25.87 -14.61
C ALA A 468 -28.50 25.20 -14.59
N GLN A 469 -28.80 24.35 -15.56
CA GLN A 469 -30.07 23.63 -15.65
C GLN A 469 -30.27 22.64 -14.50
N LEU A 470 -29.21 21.99 -14.03
CA LEU A 470 -29.28 21.09 -12.89
C LEU A 470 -29.58 21.86 -11.60
N TYR A 471 -28.90 22.99 -11.35
CA TYR A 471 -29.18 23.84 -10.19
C TYR A 471 -30.56 24.49 -10.24
N GLU A 472 -31.08 24.88 -11.41
CA GLU A 472 -32.46 25.31 -11.56
C GLU A 472 -33.46 24.21 -11.19
N GLY A 473 -33.21 22.96 -11.63
CA GLY A 473 -34.05 21.81 -11.30
C GLY A 473 -34.10 21.51 -9.81
N GLU A 474 -33.05 21.82 -9.07
CA GLU A 474 -32.96 21.68 -7.60
C GLU A 474 -33.45 22.93 -6.84
N GLY A 475 -33.83 24.00 -7.55
CA GLY A 475 -34.29 25.25 -6.95
C GLY A 475 -33.19 26.16 -6.42
N GLU A 476 -31.92 25.90 -6.73
CA GLU A 476 -30.77 26.71 -6.36
C GLU A 476 -30.55 27.89 -7.33
N ASN A 477 -31.53 28.79 -7.38
CA ASN A 477 -31.59 29.88 -8.37
C ASN A 477 -30.38 30.79 -8.37
N LEU A 478 -29.72 31.00 -7.24
CA LEU A 478 -28.53 31.85 -7.13
C LEU A 478 -27.35 31.25 -7.87
N LYS A 479 -27.04 29.98 -7.58
CA LYS A 479 -25.98 29.24 -8.29
C LYS A 479 -26.28 29.08 -9.77
N ALA A 480 -27.52 28.78 -10.12
CA ALA A 480 -27.95 28.72 -11.50
C ALA A 480 -27.68 30.04 -12.23
N SER A 481 -28.00 31.19 -11.61
CA SER A 481 -27.73 32.51 -12.22
C SER A 481 -26.25 32.78 -12.40
N GLU A 482 -25.39 32.36 -11.44
CA GLU A 482 -23.93 32.47 -11.58
C GLU A 482 -23.43 31.63 -12.77
N CYS A 483 -23.93 30.40 -12.91
CA CYS A 483 -23.58 29.51 -14.03
C CYS A 483 -24.06 30.08 -15.40
N TRP A 484 -25.27 30.69 -15.45
CA TRP A 484 -25.74 31.36 -16.64
C TRP A 484 -24.89 32.60 -17.03
N LEU A 485 -24.30 33.27 -16.05
CA LEU A 485 -23.35 34.36 -16.33
C LEU A 485 -22.09 33.79 -17.03
N GLU A 486 -21.58 32.67 -16.58
CA GLU A 486 -20.45 32.00 -17.24
C GLU A 486 -20.79 31.56 -18.67
N VAL A 487 -22.00 31.02 -18.92
CA VAL A 487 -22.49 30.69 -20.27
C VAL A 487 -22.46 31.95 -21.16
N THR A 488 -22.88 33.08 -20.60
CA THR A 488 -22.94 34.36 -21.33
C THR A 488 -21.54 34.82 -21.75
N GLN A 489 -20.55 34.68 -20.86
CA GLN A 489 -19.15 35.04 -21.14
C GLN A 489 -18.56 34.27 -22.34
N TYR A 490 -18.93 32.99 -22.49
CA TYR A 490 -18.46 32.16 -23.61
C TYR A 490 -19.27 32.29 -24.91
N ARG A 491 -20.46 32.86 -24.85
CA ARG A 491 -21.36 32.98 -26.03
C ARG A 491 -21.36 34.34 -26.71
N HIS A 492 -20.98 35.39 -25.98
CA HIS A 492 -20.97 36.75 -26.54
C HIS A 492 -19.59 37.15 -27.05
N LEU A 493 -19.56 38.18 -27.93
CA LEU A 493 -18.32 38.73 -28.46
C LEU A 493 -17.65 39.64 -27.43
N PRO A 494 -16.32 39.67 -27.37
CA PRO A 494 -15.60 40.69 -26.61
C PRO A 494 -15.72 42.04 -27.27
N VAL A 495 -15.72 43.12 -26.48
CA VAL A 495 -15.65 44.52 -26.93
C VAL A 495 -14.43 45.14 -26.28
N ILE A 496 -13.38 45.34 -27.06
CA ILE A 496 -12.10 45.80 -26.52
C ILE A 496 -12.01 47.33 -26.70
N THR A 497 -11.77 48.02 -25.60
CA THR A 497 -11.50 49.48 -25.56
C THR A 497 -10.08 49.69 -25.04
N VAL A 498 -9.45 50.76 -25.55
CA VAL A 498 -8.11 51.19 -25.16
C VAL A 498 -8.15 52.65 -24.76
N ASP A 499 -7.83 52.88 -23.51
CA ASP A 499 -7.62 54.22 -22.95
C ASP A 499 -6.12 54.46 -22.73
N VAL A 500 -5.73 55.72 -22.78
CA VAL A 500 -4.36 56.13 -22.47
C VAL A 500 -4.36 57.04 -21.25
N ASP A 501 -3.50 56.69 -20.32
CA ASP A 501 -3.27 57.51 -19.11
C ASP A 501 -2.23 58.58 -19.43
N GLU A 502 -2.67 59.85 -19.48
CA GLU A 502 -1.84 61.01 -19.80
C GLU A 502 -1.25 61.71 -18.58
N HIS A 503 -1.09 61.03 -17.45
CA HIS A 503 -0.60 61.63 -16.19
C HIS A 503 0.76 62.30 -16.29
N GLU A 504 1.57 61.91 -17.28
CA GLU A 504 2.81 62.61 -17.63
C GLU A 504 2.68 63.19 -19.04
N GLY A 505 2.29 64.46 -19.16
CA GLY A 505 2.19 65.14 -20.46
C GLY A 505 3.40 64.91 -21.35
N LEU A 506 3.19 64.63 -22.65
CA LEU A 506 4.23 64.35 -23.61
C LEU A 506 4.98 65.61 -24.04
N VAL A 507 6.31 65.49 -24.26
CA VAL A 507 7.17 66.58 -24.75
C VAL A 507 7.76 66.19 -26.08
N LEU A 508 7.78 67.15 -27.02
CA LEU A 508 8.35 66.98 -28.35
C LEU A 508 9.81 66.47 -28.27
N ASP A 509 10.17 65.54 -29.13
CA ASP A 509 11.50 64.93 -29.26
C ASP A 509 12.06 64.21 -28.02
N SER A 510 11.24 64.01 -26.97
CA SER A 510 11.64 63.32 -25.77
C SER A 510 11.03 61.93 -25.71
N TRP A 511 11.86 60.92 -25.30
CA TRP A 511 11.37 59.58 -25.05
C TRP A 511 10.59 59.53 -23.76
N MET A 512 9.35 59.10 -23.81
CA MET A 512 8.46 58.97 -22.62
C MET A 512 7.71 57.66 -22.66
N ARG A 513 7.27 57.21 -21.51
CA ARG A 513 6.46 56.01 -21.36
C ARG A 513 4.98 56.41 -21.23
N LEU A 514 4.16 55.88 -22.15
CA LEU A 514 2.70 55.99 -22.07
C LEU A 514 2.12 54.74 -21.48
N GLN A 515 1.20 54.89 -20.55
CA GLN A 515 0.40 53.80 -20.04
C GLN A 515 -0.87 53.67 -20.85
N PHE A 516 -1.05 52.47 -21.41
CA PHE A 516 -2.28 52.08 -22.07
C PHE A 516 -3.09 51.18 -21.11
N ILE A 517 -4.39 51.42 -21.01
CA ILE A 517 -5.32 50.65 -20.24
C ILE A 517 -6.23 49.95 -21.24
N VAL A 518 -6.14 48.64 -21.35
CA VAL A 518 -6.94 47.83 -22.26
C VAL A 518 -8.03 47.17 -21.45
N ARG A 519 -9.30 47.41 -21.82
CA ARG A 519 -10.48 46.85 -21.14
C ARG A 519 -11.28 45.98 -22.07
N ASN A 520 -11.94 45.00 -21.51
CA ASN A 520 -12.96 44.24 -22.21
C ASN A 520 -14.32 44.62 -21.65
N ASP A 521 -15.01 45.51 -22.31
CA ASP A 521 -16.35 46.01 -21.96
C ASP A 521 -17.48 45.12 -22.53
N GLY A 522 -17.10 44.04 -23.24
CA GLY A 522 -18.03 43.03 -23.76
C GLY A 522 -18.22 41.85 -22.83
N TYR A 523 -19.11 40.94 -23.17
CA TYR A 523 -19.44 39.73 -22.42
C TYR A 523 -18.68 38.48 -22.90
N GLY A 524 -17.92 38.57 -23.98
CA GLY A 524 -17.09 37.49 -24.49
C GLY A 524 -15.64 37.60 -24.05
N ILE A 525 -14.90 36.51 -24.17
CA ILE A 525 -13.46 36.47 -23.86
C ILE A 525 -12.65 36.78 -25.10
N ALA A 526 -11.74 37.75 -25.03
CA ALA A 526 -10.73 37.99 -26.07
C ALA A 526 -9.47 37.16 -25.76
N ARG A 527 -8.98 36.41 -26.76
CA ARG A 527 -7.82 35.51 -26.61
C ARG A 527 -6.70 35.89 -27.56
N TYR A 528 -5.47 35.54 -27.23
CA TYR A 528 -4.29 35.76 -28.05
C TYR A 528 -4.18 37.20 -28.53
N MET A 529 -4.42 38.16 -27.64
CA MET A 529 -4.42 39.54 -27.93
C MET A 529 -3.03 40.07 -28.28
N VAL A 530 -2.96 40.78 -29.40
CA VAL A 530 -1.74 41.47 -29.82
C VAL A 530 -2.09 42.92 -30.02
N ILE A 531 -1.44 43.82 -29.27
CA ILE A 531 -1.68 45.25 -29.34
C ILE A 531 -0.42 45.91 -29.92
N ARG A 532 -0.61 46.73 -30.95
CA ARG A 532 0.45 47.47 -31.63
C ARG A 532 0.06 48.95 -31.77
N ALA A 533 0.96 49.82 -31.28
CA ALA A 533 0.83 51.24 -31.60
C ALA A 533 1.59 51.58 -32.88
N SER A 534 1.07 52.56 -33.64
CA SER A 534 1.69 53.11 -34.86
C SER A 534 1.26 54.56 -35.07
N GLY A 535 2.11 55.39 -35.62
CA GLY A 535 1.78 56.78 -35.92
C GLY A 535 2.92 57.50 -36.62
N ALA A 536 2.64 58.25 -37.71
CA ALA A 536 3.67 58.99 -38.43
C ALA A 536 4.28 60.13 -37.61
N GLN A 537 3.59 60.54 -36.53
CA GLN A 537 3.99 61.65 -35.66
C GLN A 537 4.67 61.17 -34.36
N PHE A 538 4.94 59.84 -34.25
CA PHE A 538 5.60 59.24 -33.13
C PHE A 538 6.67 58.25 -33.60
N LYS A 539 7.85 58.30 -32.96
CA LYS A 539 8.79 57.20 -33.00
C LYS A 539 8.48 56.30 -31.84
N LEU A 540 8.44 55.00 -32.10
CA LEU A 540 8.12 53.96 -31.15
C LEU A 540 9.36 53.10 -30.91
N GLU A 541 9.56 52.62 -29.69
CA GLU A 541 10.63 51.70 -29.34
C GLU A 541 10.49 50.37 -30.14
N GLU A 542 11.62 49.77 -30.55
CA GLU A 542 11.63 48.44 -31.13
C GLU A 542 10.97 47.45 -30.17
N GLY A 543 9.90 46.78 -30.63
CA GLY A 543 9.08 45.90 -29.77
C GLY A 543 7.84 46.56 -29.18
N SER A 544 7.32 47.64 -29.83
CA SER A 544 6.05 48.31 -29.48
C SER A 544 4.79 47.43 -29.56
N THR A 545 4.96 46.12 -29.70
CA THR A 545 3.91 45.11 -29.68
C THR A 545 3.81 44.45 -28.28
N ARG A 546 2.62 44.38 -27.77
CA ARG A 546 2.33 43.65 -26.50
C ARG A 546 1.37 42.52 -26.76
N GLN A 547 1.56 41.40 -26.06
CA GLN A 547 0.73 40.21 -26.20
C GLN A 547 0.15 39.80 -24.83
N PHE A 548 -1.12 39.42 -24.84
CA PHE A 548 -1.82 38.88 -23.67
C PHE A 548 -2.49 37.57 -24.05
N ALA A 549 -2.48 36.61 -23.13
CA ALA A 549 -3.10 35.31 -23.37
C ALA A 549 -4.62 35.41 -23.49
N ALA A 550 -5.26 36.13 -22.59
CA ALA A 550 -6.70 36.40 -22.64
C ALA A 550 -7.05 37.64 -21.82
N LEU A 551 -8.20 38.25 -22.16
CA LEU A 551 -8.83 39.33 -21.42
C LEU A 551 -10.31 39.00 -21.25
N ARG A 552 -10.74 38.75 -20.01
CA ARG A 552 -12.12 38.37 -19.67
C ARG A 552 -13.03 39.61 -19.60
N PRO A 553 -14.35 39.43 -19.62
CA PRO A 553 -15.31 40.52 -19.40
C PRO A 553 -14.96 41.34 -18.16
N GLU A 554 -15.13 42.65 -18.24
CA GLU A 554 -14.83 43.62 -17.15
C GLU A 554 -13.38 43.63 -16.66
N GLN A 555 -12.49 42.87 -17.28
CA GLN A 555 -11.07 42.85 -16.96
C GLN A 555 -10.33 43.98 -17.63
N GLU A 556 -9.43 44.62 -16.90
CA GLU A 556 -8.47 45.58 -17.47
C GLU A 556 -7.05 45.07 -17.38
N GLN A 557 -6.25 45.43 -18.40
CA GLN A 557 -4.82 45.15 -18.45
C GLN A 557 -4.04 46.44 -18.73
N LYS A 558 -3.05 46.74 -17.90
CA LYS A 558 -2.18 47.91 -18.11
C LYS A 558 -0.91 47.53 -18.82
N MET A 559 -0.51 48.31 -19.81
CA MET A 559 0.74 48.13 -20.55
C MET A 559 1.45 49.45 -20.75
N TRP A 560 2.77 49.41 -20.86
CA TRP A 560 3.59 50.59 -21.11
C TRP A 560 4.25 50.49 -22.47
N LEU A 561 4.21 51.62 -23.23
CA LEU A 561 4.95 51.76 -24.47
C LEU A 561 5.81 53.03 -24.40
N ALA A 562 7.08 52.90 -24.81
CA ALA A 562 7.94 54.07 -24.97
C ALA A 562 7.67 54.74 -26.34
N VAL A 563 7.38 56.01 -26.31
CA VAL A 563 7.08 56.83 -27.48
C VAL A 563 7.94 58.09 -27.46
N GLN A 564 8.32 58.56 -28.65
CA GLN A 564 8.94 59.85 -28.85
C GLN A 564 8.09 60.66 -29.85
N PRO A 565 7.36 61.71 -29.42
CA PRO A 565 6.59 62.55 -30.32
C PRO A 565 7.48 63.31 -31.27
N CYS A 566 7.13 63.34 -32.54
CA CYS A 566 7.82 64.12 -33.61
C CYS A 566 7.00 65.34 -34.06
N ALA A 567 5.80 65.53 -33.51
CA ALA A 567 4.94 66.69 -33.72
C ALA A 567 4.35 67.11 -32.37
N TYR A 568 4.08 68.43 -32.22
CA TYR A 568 3.44 69.03 -31.07
C TYR A 568 2.02 69.49 -31.40
N GLY A 569 1.15 69.53 -30.41
CA GLY A 569 -0.23 69.94 -30.53
C GLY A 569 -1.15 69.40 -29.46
N GLU A 570 -2.41 69.79 -29.45
CA GLU A 570 -3.42 69.36 -28.50
C GLU A 570 -3.97 67.96 -28.88
N ASP A 571 -4.00 67.62 -30.18
CA ASP A 571 -4.62 66.43 -30.73
C ASP A 571 -3.67 65.69 -31.68
N VAL A 572 -2.55 65.17 -31.19
CA VAL A 572 -1.58 64.41 -32.00
C VAL A 572 -2.02 62.95 -32.07
N PRO A 573 -2.40 62.43 -33.27
CA PRO A 573 -3.00 61.10 -33.36
C PRO A 573 -2.00 59.96 -33.25
N LEU A 574 -2.26 59.01 -32.37
CA LEU A 574 -1.59 57.73 -32.23
C LEU A 574 -2.58 56.61 -32.53
N ARG A 575 -2.29 55.80 -33.54
CA ARG A 575 -3.14 54.66 -33.91
C ARG A 575 -2.73 53.43 -33.13
N VAL A 576 -3.71 52.81 -32.46
CA VAL A 576 -3.55 51.52 -31.76
C VAL A 576 -4.33 50.46 -32.52
N THR A 577 -3.66 49.41 -32.94
CA THR A 577 -4.28 48.24 -33.56
C THR A 577 -4.29 47.09 -32.59
N ILE A 578 -5.42 46.40 -32.50
CA ILE A 578 -5.68 45.31 -31.58
C ILE A 578 -6.11 44.12 -32.43
N HIS A 579 -5.34 43.03 -32.33
CA HIS A 579 -5.67 41.76 -32.95
C HIS A 579 -6.02 40.79 -31.84
N TYR A 580 -7.14 40.10 -31.90
CA TYR A 580 -7.54 39.07 -30.95
C TYR A 580 -8.37 37.99 -31.62
N GLN A 581 -8.53 36.86 -30.95
CA GLN A 581 -9.47 35.83 -31.37
C GLN A 581 -10.63 35.76 -30.36
N ASP A 582 -11.82 35.56 -30.91
CA ASP A 582 -13.00 35.30 -30.09
C ASP A 582 -13.11 33.82 -29.68
N LYS A 583 -14.20 33.45 -29.04
CA LYS A 583 -14.55 32.10 -28.60
C LYS A 583 -14.51 31.03 -29.71
N SER A 584 -14.76 31.45 -30.96
CA SER A 584 -14.76 30.51 -32.12
C SER A 584 -13.37 30.34 -32.73
N GLY A 585 -12.38 31.10 -32.23
CA GLY A 585 -11.06 31.23 -32.84
C GLY A 585 -11.03 32.14 -34.05
N ALA A 586 -12.13 32.84 -34.33
CA ALA A 586 -12.17 33.80 -35.43
C ALA A 586 -11.32 35.03 -35.07
N PRO A 587 -10.41 35.43 -35.96
CA PRO A 587 -9.58 36.62 -35.73
C PRO A 587 -10.40 37.90 -35.89
N HIS A 588 -10.18 38.84 -35.00
CA HIS A 588 -10.75 40.18 -35.03
C HIS A 588 -9.64 41.21 -35.05
N ASP A 589 -9.77 42.18 -35.92
CA ASP A 589 -8.88 43.31 -36.08
C ASP A 589 -9.63 44.62 -35.79
N GLN A 590 -9.17 45.30 -34.76
CA GLN A 590 -9.74 46.59 -34.38
C GLN A 590 -8.65 47.66 -34.41
N ALA A 591 -8.98 48.84 -34.86
CA ALA A 591 -8.07 49.98 -34.84
C ALA A 591 -8.77 51.16 -34.15
N GLN A 592 -8.09 51.72 -33.19
CA GLN A 592 -8.53 52.89 -32.44
C GLN A 592 -7.48 53.99 -32.59
N THR A 593 -7.91 55.25 -32.82
CA THR A 593 -7.02 56.41 -32.81
C THR A 593 -7.17 57.13 -31.48
N VAL A 594 -6.09 57.22 -30.76
CA VAL A 594 -6.02 57.98 -29.50
C VAL A 594 -5.34 59.32 -29.81
N TYR A 595 -5.94 60.38 -29.37
CA TYR A 595 -5.41 61.73 -29.58
C TYR A 595 -4.67 62.16 -28.32
N LEU A 596 -3.37 62.53 -28.47
CA LEU A 596 -2.46 62.80 -27.36
C LEU A 596 -2.02 64.25 -27.40
N ARG A 597 -1.90 64.82 -26.24
CA ARG A 597 -1.40 66.17 -26.11
C ARG A 597 0.14 66.15 -26.01
N VAL A 598 0.82 66.91 -26.87
CA VAL A 598 2.25 67.02 -26.92
C VAL A 598 2.68 68.48 -26.75
N ALA A 599 3.39 68.78 -25.69
CA ALA A 599 3.96 70.09 -25.41
C ALA A 599 5.26 70.33 -26.21
N GLN A 600 5.52 71.58 -26.62
CA GLN A 600 6.71 71.92 -27.38
C GLN A 600 7.97 71.92 -26.51
N THR A 601 7.88 72.18 -25.19
CA THR A 601 8.97 72.25 -24.23
C THR A 601 8.52 71.68 -22.87
N GLU A 602 9.52 71.29 -22.01
CA GLU A 602 9.21 70.88 -20.64
C GLU A 602 8.52 71.96 -19.80
N ALA A 603 8.84 73.22 -20.03
CA ALA A 603 8.17 74.33 -19.34
C ALA A 603 6.69 74.42 -19.72
N GLY A 604 6.30 74.03 -20.92
CA GLY A 604 4.90 73.95 -21.34
C GLY A 604 4.12 72.77 -20.70
N ARG A 605 4.81 71.75 -20.29
CA ARG A 605 4.23 70.59 -19.62
C ARG A 605 3.62 70.94 -18.27
N TYR A 606 4.29 71.79 -17.48
CA TYR A 606 3.84 72.16 -16.13
C TYR A 606 2.84 73.31 -16.07
N ALA A 607 2.64 74.03 -17.19
CA ALA A 607 1.71 75.17 -17.23
C ALA A 607 0.24 74.79 -17.18
N GLN A 608 -0.10 73.50 -17.23
CA GLN A 608 -1.46 73.05 -17.50
C GLN A 608 -2.04 72.05 -16.46
N GLU A 609 -1.41 71.90 -15.33
CA GLU A 609 -1.93 71.02 -14.24
C GLU A 609 -3.12 71.61 -13.45
N ARG A 610 -3.90 72.48 -14.02
CA ARG A 610 -5.12 73.01 -13.37
C ARG A 610 -6.31 72.96 -14.28
N LEU A 611 -7.03 71.86 -14.25
CA LEU A 611 -8.51 71.77 -14.25
C LEU A 611 -8.98 70.31 -14.36
N PRO A 612 -9.87 69.85 -13.45
CA PRO A 612 -10.40 68.47 -13.50
C PRO A 612 -11.69 68.46 -14.31
N LEU A 613 -11.82 67.49 -15.21
CA LEU A 613 -13.11 67.13 -15.80
C LEU A 613 -13.53 65.79 -15.18
N PHE A 614 -14.51 65.87 -14.29
CA PHE A 614 -15.26 64.73 -13.79
C PHE A 614 -16.46 64.44 -14.68
N THR A 615 -16.57 63.18 -15.15
CA THR A 615 -17.88 62.60 -15.47
C THR A 615 -17.91 61.16 -15.03
N GLY A 616 -18.61 60.93 -13.93
CA GLY A 616 -19.47 59.79 -13.62
C GLY A 616 -18.86 58.41 -13.37
N SER A 617 -18.46 58.13 -12.14
CA SER A 617 -18.78 56.84 -11.52
C SER A 617 -18.69 56.98 -9.95
N THR A 618 -19.59 56.34 -9.28
CA THR A 618 -19.90 56.47 -7.86
C THR A 618 -18.94 55.68 -6.95
N ILE A 619 -17.70 56.11 -6.87
CA ILE A 619 -16.81 55.79 -5.74
C ILE A 619 -16.17 57.14 -5.32
N PRO A 620 -16.16 57.51 -4.04
CA PRO A 620 -15.49 58.72 -3.61
C PRO A 620 -14.00 58.64 -3.99
N ALA A 621 -13.52 59.65 -4.73
CA ALA A 621 -12.15 59.74 -5.26
C ALA A 621 -11.05 59.81 -4.17
N GLU A 622 -11.38 59.54 -2.94
CA GLU A 622 -10.52 59.71 -1.74
C GLU A 622 -9.99 58.41 -1.16
N ILE A 623 -10.35 57.24 -1.71
CA ILE A 623 -9.93 55.94 -1.14
C ILE A 623 -9.04 55.19 -2.12
N ASP A 624 -7.75 55.16 -1.83
CA ASP A 624 -6.81 54.24 -2.51
C ASP A 624 -6.99 52.82 -1.93
N PRO A 625 -7.53 51.87 -2.75
CA PRO A 625 -7.76 50.49 -2.28
C PRO A 625 -6.46 49.77 -1.89
N THR A 626 -5.32 50.12 -2.48
CA THR A 626 -4.03 49.52 -2.19
C THR A 626 -3.54 49.97 -0.81
N ARG A 627 -3.69 51.26 -0.54
CA ARG A 627 -3.32 51.84 0.75
C ARG A 627 -4.25 51.31 1.85
N LEU A 628 -5.53 51.22 1.58
CA LEU A 628 -6.51 50.70 2.53
C LEU A 628 -6.19 49.24 2.90
N ARG A 629 -5.89 48.41 1.91
CA ARG A 629 -5.47 47.03 2.13
C ARG A 629 -4.20 46.94 2.99
N GLN A 630 -3.24 47.80 2.75
CA GLN A 630 -2.00 47.84 3.51
C GLN A 630 -2.29 48.21 4.98
N LEU A 631 -3.13 49.23 5.23
CA LEU A 631 -3.53 49.63 6.59
C LEU A 631 -4.22 48.51 7.34
N PHE A 632 -5.10 47.74 6.66
CA PHE A 632 -5.72 46.57 7.28
C PHE A 632 -4.70 45.49 7.64
N ASN A 633 -3.76 45.23 6.73
CA ASN A 633 -2.76 44.19 6.95
C ASN A 633 -1.79 44.54 8.09
N GLU A 634 -1.47 45.82 8.26
CA GLU A 634 -0.58 46.32 9.31
C GLU A 634 -1.25 46.43 10.68
N ASN A 635 -2.55 46.73 10.74
CA ASN A 635 -3.22 47.13 11.97
C ASN A 635 -4.28 46.17 12.52
N PHE A 636 -4.64 45.11 11.80
CA PHE A 636 -5.60 44.10 12.25
C PHE A 636 -4.94 42.71 12.22
N ASP A 637 -5.17 41.91 13.24
CA ASP A 637 -4.88 40.46 13.14
C ASP A 637 -6.13 39.68 12.67
N VAL A 638 -6.08 38.34 12.66
CA VAL A 638 -7.21 37.52 12.19
C VAL A 638 -8.40 37.61 13.16
N ALA A 639 -8.14 37.69 14.45
CA ALA A 639 -9.18 37.79 15.47
C ALA A 639 -9.86 39.17 15.41
N ASP A 640 -9.10 40.24 15.22
CA ASP A 640 -9.60 41.60 14.98
C ASP A 640 -10.50 41.65 13.74
N LEU A 641 -10.10 40.97 12.63
CA LEU A 641 -10.90 40.90 11.41
C LEU A 641 -12.20 40.12 11.62
N GLN A 642 -12.18 39.05 12.40
CA GLN A 642 -13.38 38.29 12.76
C GLN A 642 -14.34 39.16 13.57
N ALA A 643 -13.84 39.87 14.58
CA ALA A 643 -14.64 40.78 15.38
C ALA A 643 -15.23 41.92 14.52
N LEU A 644 -14.44 42.51 13.62
CA LEU A 644 -14.91 43.56 12.73
C LEU A 644 -16.00 43.05 11.78
N CYS A 645 -15.83 41.84 11.21
CA CYS A 645 -16.86 41.21 10.39
C CYS A 645 -18.15 40.95 11.14
N PHE A 646 -18.05 40.47 12.39
CA PHE A 646 -19.20 40.30 13.30
C PHE A 646 -19.95 41.62 13.53
N ASP A 647 -19.23 42.68 13.85
CA ASP A 647 -19.81 44.01 14.09
C ASP A 647 -20.51 44.58 12.82
N LEU A 648 -20.01 44.23 11.67
CA LEU A 648 -20.55 44.66 10.38
C LEU A 648 -21.60 43.68 9.82
N ASN A 649 -21.94 42.64 10.56
CA ASN A 649 -22.83 41.55 10.12
C ASN A 649 -22.40 40.94 8.78
N VAL A 650 -21.09 40.62 8.68
CA VAL A 650 -20.45 39.93 7.54
C VAL A 650 -19.99 38.58 8.01
N ASP A 651 -20.34 37.52 7.28
CA ASP A 651 -19.88 36.18 7.56
C ASP A 651 -18.38 36.05 7.23
N PHE A 652 -17.54 36.00 8.27
CA PHE A 652 -16.07 35.87 8.10
C PHE A 652 -15.66 34.56 7.45
N GLU A 653 -16.34 33.45 7.78
CA GLU A 653 -16.02 32.13 7.20
C GLU A 653 -16.43 32.06 5.74
N GLY A 654 -17.49 32.73 5.34
CA GLY A 654 -17.95 32.87 3.95
C GLY A 654 -17.06 33.77 3.10
N LEU A 655 -16.14 34.55 3.67
CA LEU A 655 -15.17 35.33 2.91
C LEU A 655 -14.13 34.41 2.23
N ARG A 656 -13.89 34.59 0.94
CA ARG A 656 -12.92 33.79 0.17
C ARG A 656 -11.48 34.00 0.66
N GLY A 657 -10.69 32.92 0.62
CA GLY A 657 -9.27 32.90 0.95
C GLY A 657 -8.94 32.25 2.29
N ALA A 658 -7.79 31.58 2.35
CA ALA A 658 -7.30 30.88 3.55
C ALA A 658 -6.36 31.76 4.40
N SER A 659 -5.74 32.77 3.79
CA SER A 659 -4.78 33.65 4.45
C SER A 659 -5.41 34.99 4.87
N LYS A 660 -4.82 35.64 5.89
CA LYS A 660 -5.22 36.98 6.35
C LYS A 660 -5.32 38.01 5.20
N PRO A 661 -4.31 38.13 4.30
CA PRO A 661 -4.41 39.09 3.18
C PRO A 661 -5.56 38.79 2.21
N GLU A 662 -5.87 37.53 1.98
CA GLU A 662 -6.99 37.12 1.11
C GLU A 662 -8.35 37.45 1.74
N LYS A 663 -8.52 37.20 3.04
CA LYS A 663 -9.71 37.57 3.79
C LYS A 663 -9.93 39.08 3.80
N ILE A 664 -8.86 39.89 3.94
CA ILE A 664 -8.94 41.37 3.84
C ILE A 664 -9.42 41.80 2.45
N ILE A 665 -8.86 41.22 1.40
CA ILE A 665 -9.30 41.53 0.02
C ILE A 665 -10.77 41.19 -0.16
N SER A 666 -11.16 40.00 0.27
CA SER A 666 -12.53 39.51 0.15
C SER A 666 -13.52 40.41 0.92
N LEU A 667 -13.16 40.86 2.13
CA LEU A 667 -13.96 41.81 2.93
C LEU A 667 -14.10 43.15 2.20
N LEU A 668 -13.01 43.73 1.70
CA LEU A 668 -13.03 45.01 1.00
C LEU A 668 -13.89 44.93 -0.29
N ILE A 669 -13.79 43.83 -1.04
CA ILE A 669 -14.63 43.61 -2.22
C ILE A 669 -16.10 43.48 -1.84
N TYR A 670 -16.41 42.70 -0.78
CA TYR A 670 -17.78 42.54 -0.29
C TYR A 670 -18.40 43.88 0.13
N MET A 671 -17.68 44.67 0.91
CA MET A 671 -18.15 45.97 1.39
C MET A 671 -18.29 46.99 0.25
N ALA A 672 -17.38 46.98 -0.72
CA ALA A 672 -17.48 47.85 -1.92
C ALA A 672 -18.67 47.47 -2.77
N ARG A 673 -18.92 46.21 -3.05
CA ARG A 673 -20.05 45.72 -3.84
C ARG A 673 -21.41 46.04 -3.25
N ASN A 674 -21.46 46.07 -1.90
CA ASN A 674 -22.70 46.37 -1.19
C ASN A 674 -22.83 47.86 -0.82
N HIS A 675 -22.00 48.74 -1.35
CA HIS A 675 -21.98 50.18 -1.04
C HIS A 675 -21.84 50.54 0.44
N ARG A 676 -21.15 49.67 1.22
CA ARG A 676 -20.96 49.76 2.66
C ARG A 676 -19.52 50.13 3.09
N LEU A 677 -18.70 50.61 2.17
CA LEU A 677 -17.29 50.95 2.45
C LEU A 677 -17.14 52.06 3.48
N GLU A 678 -18.05 53.06 3.49
CA GLU A 678 -18.07 54.10 4.52
C GLU A 678 -18.37 53.56 5.88
N GLU A 679 -19.30 52.60 6.00
CA GLU A 679 -19.64 51.95 7.28
C GLU A 679 -18.43 51.17 7.80
N LEU A 680 -17.71 50.45 6.94
CA LEU A 680 -16.46 49.79 7.29
C LEU A 680 -15.41 50.77 7.83
N LEU A 681 -15.20 51.90 7.15
CA LEU A 681 -14.23 52.92 7.56
C LEU A 681 -14.61 53.62 8.88
N VAL A 682 -15.86 53.88 9.09
CA VAL A 682 -16.39 54.42 10.37
C VAL A 682 -16.06 53.45 11.48
N ARG A 683 -16.34 52.16 11.29
CA ARG A 683 -16.08 51.14 12.30
C ARG A 683 -14.57 50.94 12.55
N CYS A 684 -13.75 51.01 11.53
CA CYS A 684 -12.29 50.94 11.66
C CYS A 684 -11.74 52.11 12.46
N ARG A 685 -12.28 53.32 12.30
CA ARG A 685 -11.90 54.51 13.10
C ARG A 685 -12.27 54.36 14.56
N GLU A 686 -13.43 53.77 14.88
CA GLU A 686 -13.84 53.51 16.26
C GLU A 686 -12.89 52.49 16.92
N ILE A 687 -12.49 51.45 16.22
CA ILE A 687 -11.62 50.37 16.73
C ILE A 687 -10.15 50.82 16.81
N ARG A 688 -9.68 51.57 15.82
CA ARG A 688 -8.28 52.04 15.70
C ARG A 688 -8.21 53.52 15.33
N PRO A 689 -8.51 54.43 16.29
CA PRO A 689 -8.59 55.88 16.02
C PRO A 689 -7.27 56.52 15.63
N SER A 690 -6.13 55.89 15.96
CA SER A 690 -4.79 56.39 15.63
C SER A 690 -4.33 56.09 14.19
N VAL A 691 -5.09 55.27 13.44
CA VAL A 691 -4.75 54.88 12.09
C VAL A 691 -5.41 55.84 11.11
N PRO A 692 -4.68 56.40 10.13
CA PRO A 692 -5.23 57.33 9.12
C PRO A 692 -6.03 56.59 8.06
N TRP A 693 -7.30 56.28 8.33
CA TRP A 693 -8.22 55.52 7.46
C TRP A 693 -8.72 56.32 6.25
N LEU A 694 -8.47 57.62 6.16
CA LEU A 694 -8.72 58.45 4.98
C LEU A 694 -7.46 59.23 4.62
N LEU A 695 -7.15 59.25 3.33
CA LEU A 695 -6.05 59.99 2.73
C LEU A 695 -6.56 61.37 2.26
N SER A 696 -7.21 62.16 3.09
CA SER A 696 -7.23 63.63 2.97
C SER A 696 -7.75 64.24 4.21
N GLU A 697 -6.91 64.80 5.02
CA GLU A 697 -7.29 65.98 5.83
C GLU A 697 -7.28 67.20 4.92
N ARG A 698 -8.42 67.89 4.86
CA ARG A 698 -8.39 69.33 4.56
C ARG A 698 -7.89 70.09 5.79
#